data_599bddfd03a52ec8905c8885934b2bdd
#
_entry.id   599bddfd03a52ec8905c8885934b2bdd
#
_cell.length_a   1.000
_cell.length_b   1.000
_cell.length_c   1.000
_cell.angle_alpha   90.00
_cell.angle_beta   90.00
_cell.angle_gamma   90.00
#
_symmetry.space_group_name_H-M   'P 1'
#
loop_
_entity.id
_entity.type
_entity.pdbx_description
1 polymer ?
#
loop_
_entity_poly.entity_id
_entity_poly.type
_entity_poly.pdbx_seq_one_letter_code
_entity_poly.pdbx_strand_id
1 'polypeptide(L)'
;MKTKIAESRTVGLIFMLLYIASTGGASAQTRNDTLIRMRDSTIHLKEVQVSVSRPLIKAELDRITYHVANDPDSRSMMLLEMLRKVPMVTVEGNDVVKVKGSTDFKVYVNGKPNTMMSNKPTELMKTIPASTVRKIEVITNPGAKYDAEGVAGILNIITLGSSKLEGYNVSLGVGVMNIAQSANVSGLAKVGKLTLSVTDGVSYSRPPKAWQETERTGKTLSAAGQMHSYSDYQVKAPAHFMELGGSYEFDSRHLISMTAGVENYTGKSRTDMHTDMYDGNGGHRYSFDNEHASRNRINSLYAGIDYQHTFGRHGGVITLSYRFSAVPSTVMSSSLYYWQKGQTPDLSFKDLCTTSDLHMDEHTSQIDYTVTRGGKHTWSVGAKYIHRSHKSDNVEATRTAGTEDPFAEDQSPSLSYRQKTDISSAYAEYAIQHKQISGKMGLRYEHSSQKVSYPEDNLLTRHESFGAQFDNVVPSLSIGYRIGETRMLTFSYAMRISRPNIWNLNPYVDRTNPTVIKTGNPDLTTSSSHNLSLSFNSFARRFGINMTAGLDLQDRGIIGYSYWGNPVSLTDNMVTGEDATLISTYGNLLKRSNAYLNLYIRWALSGSATLNVNANGAYTNLKSSQLGQHNNGYSSSLSVNLQKNLPWRLRMVAGCSLNSRSLNLQGYTEGSMMYRLMLIRSFLKDDRLTMTVYGNNLFQNDLRIEQLTETADFTNRFTNVRRDYRSFGINVSLRIGKLHDKVKRTSKSISNDDIIIDGNPRNQK
;
A
#
# COMPACT_ATOMS: atom_id res chain seq x y z
N MET A 1 -20.22 8.23 29.48
CA MET A 1 -21.53 7.54 29.29
C MET A 1 -21.89 7.32 27.83
N LYS A 2 -21.51 8.19 26.89
CA LYS A 2 -21.75 7.97 25.41
C LYS A 2 -20.90 6.87 24.78
N THR A 3 -19.73 6.57 25.29
CA THR A 3 -18.85 5.48 24.81
C THR A 3 -19.40 4.09 25.09
N LYS A 4 -20.02 3.87 26.24
CA LYS A 4 -20.64 2.55 26.56
C LYS A 4 -21.86 2.18 25.70
N ILE A 5 -22.57 3.17 25.16
CA ILE A 5 -23.72 2.93 24.30
C ILE A 5 -23.28 2.53 22.88
N ALA A 6 -22.12 3.03 22.43
CA ALA A 6 -21.53 2.65 21.12
C ALA A 6 -21.02 1.20 21.16
N GLU A 7 -20.35 0.78 22.24
CA GLU A 7 -19.89 -0.60 22.43
C GLU A 7 -21.02 -1.61 22.45
N SER A 8 -22.14 -1.30 23.14
CA SER A 8 -23.32 -2.16 23.20
C SER A 8 -23.98 -2.37 21.83
N ARG A 9 -24.03 -1.34 20.98
CA ARG A 9 -24.59 -1.45 19.61
C ARG A 9 -23.66 -2.23 18.68
N THR A 10 -22.35 -2.17 18.89
CA THR A 10 -21.33 -2.88 18.09
C THR A 10 -21.37 -4.39 18.37
N VAL A 11 -21.50 -4.78 19.62
CA VAL A 11 -21.68 -6.19 20.01
C VAL A 11 -22.99 -6.75 19.44
N GLY A 12 -24.07 -5.95 19.46
CA GLY A 12 -25.34 -6.32 18.85
C GLY A 12 -25.25 -6.58 17.34
N LEU A 13 -24.42 -5.80 16.61
CA LEU A 13 -24.24 -5.99 15.16
C LEU A 13 -23.46 -7.27 14.84
N ILE A 14 -22.47 -7.63 15.65
CA ILE A 14 -21.70 -8.87 15.50
C ILE A 14 -22.60 -10.09 15.80
N PHE A 15 -23.44 -10.01 16.83
CA PHE A 15 -24.42 -11.07 17.13
C PHE A 15 -25.50 -11.17 16.05
N MET A 16 -25.95 -10.06 15.49
CA MET A 16 -26.89 -10.05 14.37
C MET A 16 -26.29 -10.67 13.09
N LEU A 17 -25.04 -10.42 12.79
CA LEU A 17 -24.32 -11.05 11.68
C LEU A 17 -24.15 -12.56 11.90
N LEU A 18 -23.88 -13.00 13.11
CA LEU A 18 -23.78 -14.43 13.48
C LEU A 18 -25.18 -15.10 13.45
N TYR A 19 -26.22 -14.41 13.85
CA TYR A 19 -27.61 -14.91 13.82
C TYR A 19 -28.12 -15.11 12.38
N ILE A 20 -27.84 -14.18 11.47
CA ILE A 20 -28.15 -14.32 10.03
C ILE A 20 -27.42 -15.52 9.40
N ALA A 21 -26.22 -15.85 9.90
CA ALA A 21 -25.47 -17.02 9.44
C ALA A 21 -26.07 -18.36 9.93
N SER A 22 -26.74 -18.37 11.09
CA SER A 22 -27.26 -19.58 11.73
C SER A 22 -28.68 -19.96 11.29
N THR A 23 -29.51 -19.04 10.77
CA THR A 23 -30.90 -19.25 10.40
C THR A 23 -31.14 -19.89 9.02
N GLY A 24 -30.16 -20.52 8.39
CA GLY A 24 -30.28 -21.10 7.06
C GLY A 24 -30.14 -22.61 6.97
N GLY A 25 -30.78 -23.40 7.84
CA GLY A 25 -30.53 -24.84 7.86
C GLY A 25 -31.67 -25.74 8.38
N ALA A 26 -32.88 -25.57 7.93
CA ALA A 26 -33.88 -26.61 8.11
C ALA A 26 -34.79 -26.70 6.89
N SER A 27 -34.36 -27.44 5.87
CA SER A 27 -35.28 -27.93 4.83
C SER A 27 -35.62 -29.36 5.19
N ALA A 28 -36.83 -29.57 5.64
CA ALA A 28 -37.41 -30.88 5.82
C ALA A 28 -37.51 -31.59 4.46
N GLN A 29 -36.89 -32.76 4.35
CA GLN A 29 -37.07 -33.68 3.24
C GLN A 29 -38.41 -34.38 3.45
N THR A 30 -39.43 -34.06 2.68
CA THR A 30 -40.59 -34.89 2.47
C THR A 30 -40.26 -36.03 1.52
N ARG A 31 -40.29 -37.24 2.04
CA ARG A 31 -40.25 -38.47 1.26
C ARG A 31 -41.59 -38.62 0.52
N ASN A 32 -41.57 -38.62 -0.79
CA ASN A 32 -42.67 -39.16 -1.60
C ASN A 32 -42.19 -40.46 -2.22
N ASP A 33 -42.72 -41.57 -1.70
CA ASP A 33 -42.69 -42.87 -2.36
C ASP A 33 -43.62 -42.82 -3.56
N THR A 34 -43.13 -43.00 -4.75
CA THR A 34 -43.95 -43.25 -5.95
C THR A 34 -43.34 -44.39 -6.78
N LEU A 35 -44.15 -45.39 -6.98
CA LEU A 35 -43.92 -46.62 -7.67
C LEU A 35 -43.32 -46.47 -9.09
N ILE A 36 -42.32 -47.29 -9.36
CA ILE A 36 -41.57 -47.36 -10.62
C ILE A 36 -42.41 -48.16 -11.63
N ARG A 37 -42.77 -47.56 -12.75
CA ARG A 37 -43.09 -48.23 -14.02
C ARG A 37 -41.86 -48.15 -14.93
N MET A 38 -41.26 -49.31 -15.22
CA MET A 38 -40.21 -49.45 -16.20
C MET A 38 -40.79 -49.09 -17.59
N ARG A 39 -40.18 -48.13 -18.24
CA ARG A 39 -40.20 -47.91 -19.68
C ARG A 39 -38.76 -47.76 -20.11
N ASP A 40 -38.33 -48.59 -21.06
CA ASP A 40 -37.06 -48.46 -21.77
C ASP A 40 -36.94 -47.05 -22.39
N SER A 41 -36.01 -46.30 -21.86
CA SER A 41 -35.52 -45.06 -22.49
C SER A 41 -34.02 -44.94 -22.22
N THR A 42 -33.27 -44.89 -23.28
CA THR A 42 -31.85 -44.56 -23.27
C THR A 42 -31.61 -43.33 -22.41
N ILE A 43 -30.93 -43.54 -21.28
CA ILE A 43 -30.50 -42.47 -20.40
C ILE A 43 -29.34 -41.76 -21.06
N HIS A 44 -29.60 -40.61 -21.67
CA HIS A 44 -28.55 -39.64 -21.95
C HIS A 44 -28.00 -39.17 -20.61
N LEU A 45 -26.83 -39.71 -20.22
CA LEU A 45 -26.08 -39.19 -19.07
C LEU A 45 -25.80 -37.70 -19.36
N LYS A 46 -26.41 -36.83 -18.59
CA LYS A 46 -26.02 -35.41 -18.57
C LYS A 46 -24.53 -35.37 -18.24
N GLU A 47 -23.75 -34.79 -19.15
CA GLU A 47 -22.35 -34.53 -18.94
C GLU A 47 -22.15 -33.90 -17.55
N VAL A 48 -21.52 -34.64 -16.64
CA VAL A 48 -21.17 -34.12 -15.32
C VAL A 48 -20.04 -33.15 -15.56
N GLN A 49 -20.36 -31.88 -15.72
CA GLN A 49 -19.38 -30.82 -15.73
C GLN A 49 -18.77 -30.70 -14.33
N VAL A 50 -17.69 -31.43 -14.11
CA VAL A 50 -16.85 -31.26 -12.89
C VAL A 50 -16.17 -29.91 -12.99
N SER A 51 -16.85 -28.86 -12.51
CA SER A 51 -16.21 -27.57 -12.31
C SER A 51 -15.24 -27.70 -11.13
N VAL A 52 -13.98 -27.97 -11.42
CA VAL A 52 -12.91 -27.86 -10.42
C VAL A 52 -12.81 -26.39 -10.05
N SER A 53 -13.36 -26.02 -8.91
CA SER A 53 -13.21 -24.66 -8.40
C SER A 53 -11.72 -24.45 -8.04
N ARG A 54 -11.05 -23.61 -8.83
CA ARG A 54 -9.65 -23.25 -8.58
C ARG A 54 -9.55 -22.60 -7.20
N PRO A 55 -8.53 -22.93 -6.39
CA PRO A 55 -8.39 -22.35 -5.05
C PRO A 55 -8.21 -20.84 -5.13
N LEU A 56 -8.88 -20.08 -4.24
CA LEU A 56 -8.73 -18.64 -4.12
C LEU A 56 -7.39 -18.25 -3.52
N ILE A 57 -6.85 -19.10 -2.65
CA ILE A 57 -5.62 -18.84 -1.91
C ILE A 57 -4.67 -20.01 -2.09
N LYS A 58 -3.41 -19.71 -2.37
CA LYS A 58 -2.31 -20.67 -2.42
C LYS A 58 -1.19 -20.15 -1.51
N ALA A 59 -0.74 -20.99 -0.58
CA ALA A 59 0.45 -20.74 0.21
C ALA A 59 1.67 -21.40 -0.45
N GLU A 60 2.75 -20.66 -0.53
CA GLU A 60 4.06 -21.08 -1.02
C GLU A 60 5.11 -20.81 0.06
N LEU A 61 6.36 -21.22 -0.16
CA LEU A 61 7.42 -21.12 0.85
C LEU A 61 7.70 -19.67 1.29
N ASP A 62 7.63 -18.71 0.36
CA ASP A 62 7.99 -17.31 0.57
C ASP A 62 6.82 -16.32 0.42
N ARG A 63 5.64 -16.81 0.01
CA ARG A 63 4.50 -15.94 -0.31
C ARG A 63 3.15 -16.60 -0.11
N ILE A 64 2.13 -15.78 -0.02
CA ILE A 64 0.72 -16.18 -0.11
C ILE A 64 0.13 -15.50 -1.35
N THR A 65 -0.46 -16.31 -2.22
CA THR A 65 -1.10 -15.84 -3.46
C THR A 65 -2.62 -15.84 -3.30
N TYR A 66 -3.24 -14.70 -3.56
CA TYR A 66 -4.69 -14.54 -3.66
C TYR A 66 -5.10 -14.42 -5.12
N HIS A 67 -5.86 -15.37 -5.65
CA HIS A 67 -6.30 -15.40 -7.04
C HIS A 67 -7.54 -14.52 -7.25
N VAL A 68 -7.32 -13.23 -7.51
CA VAL A 68 -8.37 -12.20 -7.70
C VAL A 68 -9.31 -12.58 -8.85
N ALA A 69 -8.78 -13.08 -9.96
CA ALA A 69 -9.57 -13.50 -11.12
C ALA A 69 -10.56 -14.65 -10.80
N ASN A 70 -10.32 -15.43 -9.75
CA ASN A 70 -11.21 -16.50 -9.30
C ASN A 70 -12.25 -16.00 -8.27
N ASP A 71 -12.08 -14.77 -7.75
CA ASP A 71 -13.05 -14.17 -6.83
C ASP A 71 -14.13 -13.44 -7.64
N PRO A 72 -15.41 -13.83 -7.51
CA PRO A 72 -16.50 -13.17 -8.22
C PRO A 72 -16.64 -11.68 -7.91
N ASP A 73 -16.18 -11.23 -6.73
CA ASP A 73 -16.26 -9.84 -6.31
C ASP A 73 -15.27 -8.94 -7.04
N SER A 74 -14.24 -9.54 -7.67
CA SER A 74 -13.26 -8.78 -8.47
C SER A 74 -13.91 -7.97 -9.60
N ARG A 75 -15.08 -8.38 -10.05
CA ARG A 75 -15.83 -7.72 -11.13
C ARG A 75 -16.41 -6.37 -10.73
N SER A 76 -16.60 -6.13 -9.44
CA SER A 76 -17.35 -4.99 -8.91
C SER A 76 -16.59 -4.17 -7.87
N MET A 77 -15.42 -4.64 -7.43
CA MET A 77 -14.59 -3.98 -6.44
C MET A 77 -13.41 -3.25 -7.07
N MET A 78 -12.95 -2.20 -6.42
CA MET A 78 -11.64 -1.62 -6.67
C MET A 78 -10.56 -2.43 -5.96
N LEU A 79 -9.32 -2.27 -6.40
CA LEU A 79 -8.18 -3.03 -5.85
C LEU A 79 -8.05 -2.82 -4.33
N LEU A 80 -8.20 -1.60 -3.85
CA LEU A 80 -8.13 -1.30 -2.41
C LEU A 80 -9.16 -2.13 -1.61
N GLU A 81 -10.38 -2.24 -2.12
CA GLU A 81 -11.44 -3.02 -1.47
C GLU A 81 -11.14 -4.54 -1.53
N MET A 82 -10.54 -5.00 -2.63
CA MET A 82 -10.14 -6.40 -2.77
C MET A 82 -9.04 -6.77 -1.79
N LEU A 83 -8.12 -5.86 -1.47
CA LEU A 83 -7.04 -6.07 -0.50
C LEU A 83 -7.56 -6.46 0.89
N ARG A 84 -8.74 -6.01 1.29
CA ARG A 84 -9.36 -6.39 2.57
C ARG A 84 -9.63 -7.91 2.70
N LYS A 85 -9.63 -8.64 1.58
CA LYS A 85 -9.81 -10.09 1.53
C LYS A 85 -8.48 -10.85 1.46
N VAL A 86 -7.41 -10.16 1.18
CA VAL A 86 -6.08 -10.77 0.99
C VAL A 86 -5.48 -11.12 2.35
N PRO A 87 -4.97 -12.35 2.55
CA PRO A 87 -4.29 -12.72 3.79
C PRO A 87 -3.13 -11.78 4.10
N MET A 88 -2.93 -11.46 5.38
CA MET A 88 -1.86 -10.59 5.90
C MET A 88 -1.90 -9.14 5.43
N VAL A 89 -2.95 -8.72 4.73
CA VAL A 89 -3.18 -7.32 4.34
C VAL A 89 -4.37 -6.79 5.13
N THR A 90 -4.20 -5.63 5.73
CA THR A 90 -5.28 -4.89 6.41
C THR A 90 -5.41 -3.50 5.79
N VAL A 91 -6.63 -3.01 5.68
CA VAL A 91 -6.94 -1.66 5.23
C VAL A 91 -7.75 -0.99 6.32
N GLU A 92 -7.14 -0.01 6.97
CA GLU A 92 -7.71 0.70 8.12
C GLU A 92 -8.83 1.67 7.74
N GLY A 93 -9.53 2.23 8.73
CA GLY A 93 -10.67 3.12 8.50
C GLY A 93 -10.36 4.41 7.75
N ASN A 94 -9.10 4.87 7.83
CA ASN A 94 -8.58 6.00 7.06
C ASN A 94 -7.97 5.58 5.70
N ASP A 95 -8.26 4.35 5.24
CA ASP A 95 -7.77 3.73 4.00
C ASP A 95 -6.26 3.43 3.98
N VAL A 96 -5.60 3.44 5.12
CA VAL A 96 -4.18 3.06 5.22
C VAL A 96 -4.03 1.55 5.01
N VAL A 97 -3.23 1.18 4.02
CA VAL A 97 -2.88 -0.22 3.73
C VAL A 97 -1.71 -0.63 4.61
N LYS A 98 -1.82 -1.77 5.27
CA LYS A 98 -0.74 -2.40 6.03
C LYS A 98 -0.51 -3.84 5.57
N VAL A 99 0.74 -4.23 5.46
CA VAL A 99 1.16 -5.62 5.21
C VAL A 99 1.83 -6.13 6.47
N LYS A 100 1.35 -7.27 7.01
CA LYS A 100 1.82 -7.80 8.30
C LYS A 100 1.74 -6.77 9.46
N GLY A 101 0.78 -5.85 9.40
CA GLY A 101 0.62 -4.79 10.40
C GLY A 101 1.51 -3.56 10.22
N SER A 102 2.39 -3.53 9.21
CA SER A 102 3.30 -2.41 8.93
C SER A 102 2.93 -1.68 7.64
N THR A 103 3.14 -0.37 7.61
CA THR A 103 3.03 0.48 6.42
C THR A 103 4.30 0.50 5.57
N ASP A 104 5.42 -0.01 6.09
CA ASP A 104 6.70 -0.06 5.39
C ASP A 104 6.80 -1.33 4.52
N PHE A 105 6.10 -1.33 3.40
CA PHE A 105 6.16 -2.36 2.37
C PHE A 105 6.35 -1.74 0.98
N LYS A 106 6.84 -2.52 0.04
CA LYS A 106 6.97 -2.10 -1.36
C LYS A 106 5.83 -2.69 -2.19
N VAL A 107 5.34 -1.91 -3.16
CA VAL A 107 4.35 -2.38 -4.13
C VAL A 107 5.06 -2.69 -5.44
N TYR A 108 4.83 -3.91 -5.91
CA TYR A 108 5.29 -4.37 -7.22
C TYR A 108 4.08 -4.57 -8.14
N VAL A 109 4.27 -4.28 -9.42
CA VAL A 109 3.31 -4.60 -10.46
C VAL A 109 4.01 -5.52 -11.47
N ASN A 110 3.43 -6.68 -11.70
CA ASN A 110 3.99 -7.71 -12.59
C ASN A 110 5.45 -8.09 -12.25
N GLY A 111 5.75 -8.16 -10.94
CA GLY A 111 7.07 -8.51 -10.43
C GLY A 111 8.09 -7.37 -10.45
N LYS A 112 7.71 -6.15 -10.83
CA LYS A 112 8.58 -4.98 -10.90
C LYS A 112 8.17 -3.92 -9.88
N PRO A 113 9.12 -3.25 -9.18
CA PRO A 113 8.78 -2.21 -8.22
C PRO A 113 8.02 -1.07 -8.89
N ASN A 114 6.96 -0.60 -8.26
CA ASN A 114 6.22 0.60 -8.67
C ASN A 114 6.40 1.67 -7.61
N THR A 115 7.18 2.68 -7.92
CA THR A 115 7.56 3.74 -6.97
C THR A 115 6.37 4.59 -6.56
N MET A 116 5.50 4.95 -7.51
CA MET A 116 4.33 5.77 -7.21
C MET A 116 3.32 5.02 -6.34
N MET A 117 3.03 3.75 -6.65
CA MET A 117 2.18 2.91 -5.80
C MET A 117 2.81 2.60 -4.45
N SER A 118 4.14 2.52 -4.35
CA SER A 118 4.82 2.33 -3.07
C SER A 118 4.72 3.58 -2.18
N ASN A 119 4.79 4.77 -2.76
CA ASN A 119 4.71 6.04 -2.03
C ASN A 119 3.28 6.47 -1.69
N LYS A 120 2.31 6.19 -2.56
CA LYS A 120 0.89 6.53 -2.37
C LYS A 120 -0.03 5.34 -2.70
N PRO A 121 0.08 4.21 -1.97
CA PRO A 121 -0.63 2.99 -2.32
C PRO A 121 -2.15 3.17 -2.28
N THR A 122 -2.65 3.86 -1.27
CA THR A 122 -4.09 4.05 -1.06
C THR A 122 -4.76 4.78 -2.21
N GLU A 123 -4.17 5.89 -2.65
CA GLU A 123 -4.79 6.76 -3.65
C GLU A 123 -4.90 6.06 -5.00
N LEU A 124 -3.83 5.38 -5.41
CA LEU A 124 -3.82 4.66 -6.69
C LEU A 124 -4.64 3.38 -6.66
N MET A 125 -4.62 2.62 -5.57
CA MET A 125 -5.40 1.39 -5.48
C MET A 125 -6.92 1.63 -5.44
N LYS A 126 -7.36 2.84 -5.12
CA LYS A 126 -8.76 3.28 -5.29
C LYS A 126 -9.17 3.44 -6.75
N THR A 127 -8.23 3.66 -7.66
CA THR A 127 -8.50 3.90 -9.08
C THR A 127 -8.46 2.63 -9.93
N ILE A 128 -7.78 1.58 -9.45
CA ILE A 128 -7.55 0.34 -10.19
C ILE A 128 -8.71 -0.64 -9.95
N PRO A 129 -9.44 -1.05 -10.99
CA PRO A 129 -10.47 -2.08 -10.86
C PRO A 129 -9.85 -3.43 -10.51
N ALA A 130 -10.41 -4.15 -9.56
CA ALA A 130 -9.93 -5.49 -9.22
C ALA A 130 -10.08 -6.49 -10.38
N SER A 131 -11.00 -6.22 -11.33
CA SER A 131 -11.18 -7.03 -12.54
C SER A 131 -9.97 -7.02 -13.49
N THR A 132 -9.05 -6.05 -13.36
CA THR A 132 -7.80 -5.97 -14.14
C THR A 132 -6.68 -6.79 -13.52
N VAL A 133 -6.87 -7.27 -12.30
CA VAL A 133 -5.87 -7.99 -11.52
C VAL A 133 -6.14 -9.49 -11.61
N ARG A 134 -5.12 -10.27 -11.97
CA ARG A 134 -5.19 -11.72 -12.00
C ARG A 134 -5.01 -12.32 -10.63
N LYS A 135 -3.98 -11.87 -9.91
CA LYS A 135 -3.65 -12.33 -8.56
C LYS A 135 -2.89 -11.26 -7.80
N ILE A 136 -2.96 -11.33 -6.49
CA ILE A 136 -2.15 -10.55 -5.55
C ILE A 136 -1.27 -11.51 -4.77
N GLU A 137 0.03 -11.26 -4.77
CA GLU A 137 1.00 -12.03 -4.03
C GLU A 137 1.50 -11.20 -2.84
N VAL A 138 1.31 -11.70 -1.64
CA VAL A 138 1.92 -11.15 -0.44
C VAL A 138 3.20 -11.91 -0.19
N ILE A 139 4.32 -11.33 -0.59
CA ILE A 139 5.65 -11.92 -0.45
C ILE A 139 6.16 -11.56 0.93
N THR A 140 5.99 -12.50 1.85
CA THR A 140 6.25 -12.28 3.28
C THR A 140 7.72 -12.41 3.64
N ASN A 141 8.45 -13.18 2.83
CA ASN A 141 9.90 -13.37 2.94
C ASN A 141 10.54 -13.24 1.55
N PRO A 142 10.68 -11.99 1.04
CA PRO A 142 11.28 -11.78 -0.26
C PRO A 142 12.70 -12.35 -0.31
N GLY A 143 12.97 -13.26 -1.26
CA GLY A 143 14.28 -13.83 -1.49
C GLY A 143 15.28 -12.84 -2.08
N ALA A 144 16.51 -13.30 -2.34
CA ALA A 144 17.61 -12.47 -2.82
C ALA A 144 17.37 -11.79 -4.18
N LYS A 145 16.49 -12.31 -5.00
CA LYS A 145 16.06 -11.73 -6.29
C LYS A 145 15.38 -10.36 -6.13
N TYR A 146 14.68 -10.13 -5.03
CA TYR A 146 13.98 -8.88 -4.77
C TYR A 146 14.91 -7.83 -4.22
N ASP A 147 14.56 -6.55 -4.43
CA ASP A 147 15.30 -5.44 -3.84
C ASP A 147 15.36 -5.59 -2.32
N ALA A 148 16.49 -5.18 -1.74
CA ALA A 148 16.70 -5.30 -0.29
C ALA A 148 15.78 -4.37 0.53
N GLU A 149 15.13 -3.38 -0.11
CA GLU A 149 14.21 -2.44 0.52
C GLU A 149 12.82 -3.05 0.81
N GLY A 150 12.15 -2.53 1.86
CA GLY A 150 10.80 -2.92 2.26
C GLY A 150 10.78 -3.88 3.45
N VAL A 151 10.66 -3.34 4.64
CA VAL A 151 10.80 -4.09 5.90
C VAL A 151 9.67 -5.09 6.11
N ALA A 152 8.43 -4.74 5.78
CA ALA A 152 7.27 -5.61 5.99
C ALA A 152 7.07 -6.68 4.91
N GLY A 153 7.70 -6.52 3.75
CA GLY A 153 7.55 -7.41 2.61
C GLY A 153 7.15 -6.70 1.32
N ILE A 154 6.66 -7.47 0.36
CA ILE A 154 6.26 -6.96 -0.96
C ILE A 154 4.81 -7.34 -1.25
N LEU A 155 4.02 -6.37 -1.68
CA LEU A 155 2.69 -6.58 -2.24
C LEU A 155 2.80 -6.56 -3.77
N ASN A 156 2.80 -7.74 -4.40
CA ASN A 156 2.95 -7.86 -5.85
C ASN A 156 1.59 -8.05 -6.52
N ILE A 157 1.21 -7.10 -7.36
CA ILE A 157 -0.04 -7.07 -8.09
C ILE A 157 0.23 -7.59 -9.50
N ILE A 158 -0.32 -8.75 -9.84
CA ILE A 158 -0.18 -9.35 -11.17
C ILE A 158 -1.44 -9.03 -11.97
N THR A 159 -1.28 -8.27 -13.03
CA THR A 159 -2.37 -7.89 -13.93
C THR A 159 -2.73 -9.02 -14.92
N LEU A 160 -3.80 -8.86 -15.68
CA LEU A 160 -4.32 -9.88 -16.59
C LEU A 160 -3.45 -10.13 -17.85
N GLY A 161 -2.26 -9.59 -17.96
CA GLY A 161 -1.33 -9.83 -19.08
C GLY A 161 -0.94 -11.30 -19.22
N SER A 162 -0.82 -11.82 -20.44
CA SER A 162 -0.38 -13.17 -20.84
C SER A 162 -1.18 -14.34 -20.23
N SER A 163 -2.31 -14.68 -20.83
CA SER A 163 -2.99 -15.96 -20.60
C SER A 163 -2.83 -16.89 -21.82
N LYS A 164 -2.88 -18.20 -21.60
CA LYS A 164 -2.88 -19.23 -22.67
C LYS A 164 -4.20 -19.27 -23.48
N LEU A 165 -5.06 -18.30 -23.30
CA LEU A 165 -6.41 -18.24 -23.83
C LEU A 165 -6.39 -17.60 -25.20
N GLU A 166 -7.04 -18.18 -26.20
CA GLU A 166 -7.32 -17.53 -27.50
C GLU A 166 -8.67 -16.80 -27.44
N GLY A 167 -8.76 -15.64 -28.10
CA GLY A 167 -9.94 -14.82 -28.11
C GLY A 167 -9.74 -13.46 -27.46
N TYR A 168 -10.84 -12.83 -27.11
CA TYR A 168 -10.79 -11.52 -26.45
C TYR A 168 -11.78 -11.42 -25.28
N ASN A 169 -11.47 -10.55 -24.35
CA ASN A 169 -12.34 -10.15 -23.25
C ASN A 169 -12.19 -8.65 -23.03
N VAL A 170 -13.30 -7.93 -23.00
CA VAL A 170 -13.35 -6.50 -22.69
C VAL A 170 -14.32 -6.34 -21.51
N SER A 171 -13.91 -5.60 -20.49
CA SER A 171 -14.73 -5.22 -19.34
C SER A 171 -14.84 -3.71 -19.28
N LEU A 172 -16.05 -3.22 -19.10
CA LEU A 172 -16.38 -1.81 -18.90
C LEU A 172 -16.98 -1.68 -17.50
N GLY A 173 -16.59 -0.66 -16.76
CA GLY A 173 -17.12 -0.40 -15.42
C GLY A 173 -17.40 1.08 -15.22
N VAL A 174 -18.52 1.38 -14.55
CA VAL A 174 -18.87 2.74 -14.11
C VAL A 174 -19.35 2.66 -12.67
N GLY A 175 -18.78 3.50 -11.81
CA GLY A 175 -19.12 3.62 -10.41
C GLY A 175 -19.49 5.05 -10.05
N VAL A 176 -20.58 5.22 -9.31
CA VAL A 176 -21.02 6.50 -8.77
C VAL A 176 -21.27 6.35 -7.28
N MET A 177 -20.58 7.18 -6.50
CA MET A 177 -20.74 7.34 -5.05
C MET A 177 -21.04 8.79 -4.72
N ASN A 178 -21.61 9.01 -3.55
CA ASN A 178 -21.78 10.37 -3.01
C ASN A 178 -20.44 11.10 -2.83
N ILE A 179 -19.31 10.37 -2.68
CA ILE A 179 -17.97 10.92 -2.43
C ILE A 179 -16.97 10.69 -3.57
N ALA A 180 -17.32 9.91 -4.59
CA ALA A 180 -16.42 9.61 -5.70
C ALA A 180 -17.17 9.12 -6.94
N GLN A 181 -16.56 9.28 -8.10
CA GLN A 181 -17.02 8.76 -9.38
C GLN A 181 -15.87 8.06 -10.08
N SER A 182 -16.14 6.98 -10.81
CA SER A 182 -15.11 6.25 -11.55
C SER A 182 -15.67 5.65 -12.83
N ALA A 183 -14.82 5.56 -13.85
CA ALA A 183 -15.08 4.79 -15.05
C ALA A 183 -13.81 4.06 -15.45
N ASN A 184 -13.94 2.84 -15.97
CA ASN A 184 -12.81 2.05 -16.38
C ASN A 184 -13.13 1.14 -17.56
N VAL A 185 -12.09 0.85 -18.34
CA VAL A 185 -12.09 -0.17 -19.38
C VAL A 185 -10.88 -1.08 -19.22
N SER A 186 -11.06 -2.38 -19.36
CA SER A 186 -9.96 -3.31 -19.47
C SER A 186 -10.19 -4.30 -20.58
N GLY A 187 -9.16 -4.60 -21.35
CA GLY A 187 -9.22 -5.49 -22.49
C GLY A 187 -8.02 -6.43 -22.52
N LEU A 188 -8.27 -7.67 -22.93
CA LEU A 188 -7.25 -8.66 -23.22
C LEU A 188 -7.63 -9.35 -24.53
N ALA A 189 -6.70 -9.42 -25.46
CA ALA A 189 -6.85 -10.14 -26.70
C ALA A 189 -5.62 -11.02 -26.95
N LYS A 190 -5.84 -12.26 -27.37
CA LYS A 190 -4.78 -13.16 -27.85
C LYS A 190 -5.14 -13.71 -29.23
N VAL A 191 -4.26 -13.49 -30.18
CA VAL A 191 -4.37 -13.96 -31.57
C VAL A 191 -3.07 -14.67 -31.93
N GLY A 192 -3.10 -15.98 -31.97
CA GLY A 192 -1.92 -16.79 -32.24
C GLY A 192 -0.81 -16.56 -31.22
N LYS A 193 0.32 -16.00 -31.68
CA LYS A 193 1.52 -15.73 -30.87
C LYS A 193 1.50 -14.38 -30.16
N LEU A 194 0.58 -13.49 -30.52
CA LEU A 194 0.47 -12.14 -29.99
C LEU A 194 -0.58 -12.07 -28.88
N THR A 195 -0.23 -11.52 -27.74
CA THR A 195 -1.15 -11.14 -26.67
C THR A 195 -1.07 -9.64 -26.45
N LEU A 196 -2.22 -8.98 -26.38
CA LEU A 196 -2.33 -7.56 -26.10
C LEU A 196 -3.25 -7.35 -24.92
N SER A 197 -2.92 -6.43 -24.03
CA SER A 197 -3.76 -5.99 -22.91
C SER A 197 -3.81 -4.48 -22.82
N VAL A 198 -4.96 -3.96 -22.42
CA VAL A 198 -5.17 -2.56 -22.12
C VAL A 198 -5.96 -2.46 -20.81
N THR A 199 -5.56 -1.56 -19.96
CA THR A 199 -6.33 -1.15 -18.79
C THR A 199 -6.30 0.35 -18.73
N ASP A 200 -7.47 0.97 -18.64
CA ASP A 200 -7.62 2.40 -18.51
C ASP A 200 -8.69 2.70 -17.47
N GLY A 201 -8.46 3.69 -16.60
CA GLY A 201 -9.38 4.04 -15.53
C GLY A 201 -9.22 5.49 -15.10
N VAL A 202 -10.35 6.16 -14.95
CA VAL A 202 -10.44 7.51 -14.41
C VAL A 202 -11.25 7.50 -13.13
N SER A 203 -10.86 8.31 -12.17
CA SER A 203 -11.64 8.54 -10.95
C SER A 203 -11.57 10.00 -10.52
N TYR A 204 -12.62 10.42 -9.86
CA TYR A 204 -12.71 11.71 -9.22
C TYR A 204 -13.23 11.52 -7.79
N SER A 205 -12.40 11.85 -6.80
CA SER A 205 -12.75 11.76 -5.38
C SER A 205 -12.96 13.16 -4.80
N ARG A 206 -14.06 13.31 -4.07
CA ARG A 206 -14.42 14.52 -3.35
C ARG A 206 -15.05 14.13 -2.00
N PRO A 207 -14.22 13.72 -1.02
CA PRO A 207 -14.72 13.40 0.31
C PRO A 207 -15.34 14.66 0.96
N PRO A 208 -16.23 14.48 1.95
CA PRO A 208 -16.75 15.57 2.77
C PRO A 208 -15.62 16.36 3.44
N LYS A 209 -15.92 17.60 3.81
CA LYS A 209 -15.00 18.41 4.61
C LYS A 209 -14.63 17.67 5.90
N ALA A 210 -13.36 17.72 6.27
CA ALA A 210 -12.86 17.29 7.56
C ALA A 210 -12.64 18.51 8.44
N TRP A 211 -13.02 18.41 9.70
CA TRP A 211 -12.64 19.36 10.72
C TRP A 211 -11.40 18.84 11.44
N GLN A 212 -10.45 19.71 11.70
CA GLN A 212 -9.19 19.40 12.37
C GLN A 212 -8.99 20.35 13.53
N GLU A 213 -8.46 19.80 14.62
CA GLU A 213 -8.12 20.54 15.83
C GLU A 213 -6.71 20.16 16.26
N THR A 214 -5.93 21.15 16.65
CA THR A 214 -4.60 20.95 17.20
C THR A 214 -4.51 21.70 18.53
N GLU A 215 -4.24 20.96 19.59
CA GLU A 215 -3.95 21.50 20.90
C GLU A 215 -2.48 21.22 21.22
N ARG A 216 -1.70 22.26 21.49
CA ARG A 216 -0.31 22.14 21.90
C ARG A 216 -0.10 22.85 23.23
N THR A 217 0.57 22.17 24.15
CA THR A 217 0.91 22.72 25.47
C THR A 217 2.39 22.50 25.73
N GLY A 218 3.12 23.58 25.96
CA GLY A 218 4.50 23.54 26.43
C GLY A 218 4.57 23.12 27.89
N LYS A 219 5.58 22.33 28.25
CA LYS A 219 5.80 21.81 29.63
C LYS A 219 7.00 22.43 30.33
N THR A 220 7.87 23.10 29.60
CA THR A 220 9.09 23.73 30.14
C THR A 220 9.00 25.25 30.06
N LEU A 221 9.79 25.98 30.83
CA LEU A 221 9.84 27.45 30.82
C LEU A 221 10.20 28.00 29.40
N SER A 222 11.07 27.33 28.68
CA SER A 222 11.47 27.69 27.32
C SER A 222 10.41 27.40 26.28
N ALA A 223 9.47 26.52 26.57
CA ALA A 223 8.35 26.13 25.72
C ALA A 223 6.99 26.57 26.27
N ALA A 224 7.00 27.43 27.33
CA ALA A 224 5.80 27.84 28.03
C ALA A 224 4.83 28.54 27.07
N GLY A 225 3.65 27.97 26.91
CA GLY A 225 2.59 28.48 26.06
C GLY A 225 1.63 27.41 25.62
N GLN A 226 0.44 27.86 25.21
CA GLN A 226 -0.58 26.97 24.67
C GLN A 226 -0.97 27.47 23.29
N MET A 227 -1.20 26.56 22.39
CA MET A 227 -1.74 26.80 21.06
C MET A 227 -3.01 25.99 20.89
N HIS A 228 -4.06 26.63 20.47
CA HIS A 228 -5.29 25.99 20.04
C HIS A 228 -5.60 26.40 18.58
N SER A 229 -5.66 25.43 17.71
CA SER A 229 -5.93 25.66 16.29
C SER A 229 -7.04 24.76 15.81
N TYR A 230 -7.96 25.28 15.05
CA TYR A 230 -9.00 24.52 14.38
C TYR A 230 -9.12 24.94 12.92
N SER A 231 -9.41 23.96 12.06
CA SER A 231 -9.47 24.20 10.63
C SER A 231 -10.52 23.31 9.94
N ASP A 232 -11.07 23.85 8.85
CA ASP A 232 -11.83 23.08 7.86
C ASP A 232 -10.89 22.68 6.73
N TYR A 233 -10.88 21.39 6.42
CA TYR A 233 -10.04 20.79 5.39
C TYR A 233 -10.88 20.13 4.31
N GLN A 234 -10.62 20.44 3.05
CA GLN A 234 -11.28 19.85 1.90
C GLN A 234 -10.26 19.36 0.87
N VAL A 235 -10.52 18.17 0.29
CA VAL A 235 -9.71 17.61 -0.79
C VAL A 235 -10.56 17.29 -1.99
N LYS A 236 -9.99 17.51 -3.19
CA LYS A 236 -10.49 17.02 -4.48
C LYS A 236 -9.34 16.32 -5.19
N ALA A 237 -9.57 15.11 -5.65
CA ALA A 237 -8.52 14.26 -6.20
C ALA A 237 -8.98 13.53 -7.48
N PRO A 238 -8.85 14.16 -8.68
CA PRO A 238 -8.87 13.41 -9.93
C PRO A 238 -7.63 12.55 -10.08
N ALA A 239 -7.83 11.32 -10.57
CA ALA A 239 -6.76 10.39 -10.89
C ALA A 239 -7.08 9.64 -12.19
N HIS A 240 -6.03 9.32 -12.95
CA HIS A 240 -6.09 8.55 -14.18
C HIS A 240 -4.96 7.52 -14.17
N PHE A 241 -5.26 6.32 -14.60
CA PHE A 241 -4.32 5.21 -14.75
C PHE A 241 -4.56 4.56 -16.11
N MET A 242 -3.50 4.40 -16.92
CA MET A 242 -3.53 3.65 -18.17
C MET A 242 -2.31 2.74 -18.24
N GLU A 243 -2.53 1.47 -18.57
CA GLU A 243 -1.47 0.50 -18.83
C GLU A 243 -1.75 -0.24 -20.13
N LEU A 244 -0.74 -0.34 -20.99
CA LEU A 244 -0.70 -1.14 -22.19
C LEU A 244 0.31 -2.27 -21.98
N GLY A 245 -0.08 -3.49 -22.30
CA GLY A 245 0.78 -4.65 -22.24
C GLY A 245 0.76 -5.40 -23.58
N GLY A 246 1.90 -5.95 -23.95
CA GLY A 246 2.04 -6.78 -25.12
C GLY A 246 3.03 -7.92 -24.88
N SER A 247 2.77 -9.10 -25.44
CA SER A 247 3.76 -10.16 -25.49
C SER A 247 3.69 -10.91 -26.81
N TYR A 248 4.85 -11.34 -27.30
CA TYR A 248 4.99 -12.09 -28.54
C TYR A 248 5.85 -13.33 -28.32
N GLU A 249 5.26 -14.50 -28.60
CA GLU A 249 5.90 -15.81 -28.50
C GLU A 249 6.50 -16.16 -29.88
N PHE A 250 7.80 -15.87 -30.11
CA PHE A 250 8.46 -16.23 -31.39
C PHE A 250 8.38 -17.73 -31.65
N ASP A 251 8.69 -18.50 -30.60
CA ASP A 251 8.58 -19.96 -30.58
C ASP A 251 8.41 -20.45 -29.10
N SER A 252 8.59 -21.74 -28.86
CA SER A 252 8.47 -22.33 -27.53
C SER A 252 9.59 -21.92 -26.56
N ARG A 253 10.63 -21.25 -27.02
CA ARG A 253 11.82 -20.91 -26.25
C ARG A 253 12.03 -19.40 -26.11
N HIS A 254 11.46 -18.59 -26.97
CA HIS A 254 11.70 -17.15 -27.05
C HIS A 254 10.40 -16.38 -26.84
N LEU A 255 10.38 -15.54 -25.81
CA LEU A 255 9.27 -14.68 -25.47
C LEU A 255 9.78 -13.25 -25.26
N ILE A 256 9.12 -12.28 -25.88
CA ILE A 256 9.27 -10.85 -25.57
C ILE A 256 7.98 -10.37 -24.92
N SER A 257 8.11 -9.57 -23.87
CA SER A 257 7.00 -8.85 -23.23
C SER A 257 7.33 -7.38 -23.12
N MET A 258 6.35 -6.53 -23.38
CA MET A 258 6.46 -5.08 -23.25
C MET A 258 5.31 -4.57 -22.38
N THR A 259 5.58 -3.54 -21.57
CA THR A 259 4.57 -2.85 -20.77
C THR A 259 4.87 -1.36 -20.83
N ALA A 260 3.85 -0.55 -21.02
CA ALA A 260 3.95 0.91 -20.89
C ALA A 260 2.73 1.42 -20.14
N GLY A 261 2.92 2.41 -19.29
CA GLY A 261 1.81 2.97 -18.52
C GLY A 261 2.01 4.43 -18.17
N VAL A 262 0.88 5.10 -17.96
CA VAL A 262 0.78 6.49 -17.54
C VAL A 262 -0.13 6.54 -16.32
N GLU A 263 0.32 7.22 -15.28
CA GLU A 263 -0.45 7.46 -14.07
C GLU A 263 -0.47 8.96 -13.80
N ASN A 264 -1.65 9.53 -13.61
CA ASN A 264 -1.81 10.95 -13.31
C ASN A 264 -2.65 11.09 -12.03
N TYR A 265 -2.19 11.91 -11.13
CA TYR A 265 -2.89 12.28 -9.91
C TYR A 265 -2.82 13.78 -9.71
N THR A 266 -3.94 14.41 -9.38
CA THR A 266 -3.97 15.81 -8.98
C THR A 266 -4.73 15.94 -7.66
N GLY A 267 -4.02 16.21 -6.57
CA GLY A 267 -4.62 16.57 -5.29
C GLY A 267 -4.79 18.08 -5.21
N LYS A 268 -6.01 18.56 -4.96
CA LYS A 268 -6.27 19.94 -4.60
C LYS A 268 -6.81 19.97 -3.19
N SER A 269 -6.15 20.66 -2.29
CA SER A 269 -6.60 20.84 -0.92
C SER A 269 -6.74 22.33 -0.58
N ARG A 270 -7.67 22.61 0.31
CA ARG A 270 -7.84 23.91 0.95
C ARG A 270 -8.09 23.68 2.42
N THR A 271 -7.40 24.47 3.23
CA THR A 271 -7.52 24.48 4.69
C THR A 271 -7.74 25.92 5.10
N ASP A 272 -8.86 26.19 5.74
CA ASP A 272 -9.15 27.47 6.39
C ASP A 272 -8.92 27.23 7.89
N MET A 273 -7.93 27.88 8.49
CA MET A 273 -7.44 27.62 9.85
C MET A 273 -7.50 28.88 10.71
N HIS A 274 -7.98 28.71 11.93
CA HIS A 274 -7.89 29.72 13.00
C HIS A 274 -6.96 29.22 14.09
N THR A 275 -6.10 30.10 14.61
CA THR A 275 -5.13 29.75 15.66
C THR A 275 -5.12 30.79 16.75
N ASP A 276 -5.30 30.34 17.98
CA ASP A 276 -5.14 31.11 19.22
C ASP A 276 -3.85 30.71 19.93
N MET A 277 -3.08 31.71 20.33
CA MET A 277 -1.85 31.54 21.12
C MET A 277 -2.02 32.13 22.50
N TYR A 278 -1.59 31.38 23.51
CA TYR A 278 -1.64 31.76 24.91
C TYR A 278 -0.25 31.69 25.54
N ASP A 279 -0.01 32.49 26.55
CA ASP A 279 1.21 32.42 27.37
C ASP A 279 1.18 31.22 28.35
N GLY A 280 2.28 31.02 29.10
CA GLY A 280 2.38 29.93 30.08
C GLY A 280 1.40 30.01 31.24
N ASN A 281 0.78 31.16 31.46
CA ASN A 281 -0.22 31.41 32.50
C ASN A 281 -1.67 31.32 31.98
N GLY A 282 -1.85 31.02 30.67
CA GLY A 282 -3.16 30.96 30.04
C GLY A 282 -3.70 32.31 29.57
N GLY A 283 -2.90 33.39 29.62
CA GLY A 283 -3.23 34.69 29.07
C GLY A 283 -3.22 34.66 27.54
N HIS A 284 -4.27 35.15 26.88
CA HIS A 284 -4.33 35.23 25.42
C HIS A 284 -3.27 36.20 24.88
N ARG A 285 -2.39 35.76 24.00
CA ARG A 285 -1.33 36.58 23.38
C ARG A 285 -1.81 37.15 22.04
N TYR A 286 -2.16 36.30 21.11
CA TYR A 286 -2.61 36.69 19.78
C TYR A 286 -3.39 35.58 19.10
N SER A 287 -4.16 35.92 18.06
CA SER A 287 -4.81 34.99 17.17
C SER A 287 -4.66 35.42 15.72
N PHE A 288 -4.66 34.45 14.82
CA PHE A 288 -4.59 34.67 13.38
C PHE A 288 -5.38 33.64 12.61
N ASP A 289 -5.85 34.02 11.44
CA ASP A 289 -6.41 33.13 10.44
C ASP A 289 -5.38 32.85 9.36
N ASN A 290 -5.39 31.63 8.86
CA ASN A 290 -4.58 31.21 7.73
C ASN A 290 -5.45 30.46 6.71
N GLU A 291 -5.38 30.90 5.46
CA GLU A 291 -5.88 30.16 4.31
C GLU A 291 -4.72 29.46 3.63
N HIS A 292 -4.70 28.13 3.69
CA HIS A 292 -3.71 27.32 2.99
C HIS A 292 -4.37 26.58 1.83
N ALA A 293 -3.91 26.83 0.60
CA ALA A 293 -4.32 26.11 -0.59
C ALA A 293 -3.12 25.37 -1.19
N SER A 294 -3.32 24.11 -1.58
CA SER A 294 -2.26 23.34 -2.23
C SER A 294 -2.80 22.57 -3.43
N ARG A 295 -2.01 22.53 -4.48
CA ARG A 295 -2.22 21.71 -5.68
C ARG A 295 -0.99 20.87 -5.93
N ASN A 296 -1.15 19.57 -5.76
CA ASN A 296 -0.10 18.59 -6.02
C ASN A 296 -0.46 17.81 -7.29
N ARG A 297 0.31 17.96 -8.36
CA ARG A 297 0.17 17.20 -9.61
C ARG A 297 1.35 16.23 -9.70
N ILE A 298 1.04 14.96 -9.77
CA ILE A 298 2.01 13.88 -9.94
C ILE A 298 1.66 13.16 -11.24
N ASN A 299 2.63 13.08 -12.14
CA ASN A 299 2.53 12.28 -13.35
C ASN A 299 3.58 11.19 -13.26
N SER A 300 3.27 10.00 -13.77
CA SER A 300 4.21 8.91 -13.88
C SER A 300 4.09 8.32 -15.27
N LEU A 301 5.21 8.15 -15.92
CA LEU A 301 5.34 7.41 -17.17
C LEU A 301 6.32 6.26 -16.90
N TYR A 302 5.94 5.05 -17.28
CA TYR A 302 6.87 3.92 -17.23
C TYR A 302 6.77 3.08 -18.50
N ALA A 303 7.90 2.49 -18.85
CA ALA A 303 7.98 1.52 -19.96
C ALA A 303 8.95 0.40 -19.54
N GLY A 304 8.68 -0.81 -19.99
CA GLY A 304 9.54 -1.95 -19.70
C GLY A 304 9.51 -2.96 -20.81
N ILE A 305 10.65 -3.63 -21.00
CA ILE A 305 10.80 -4.73 -21.96
C ILE A 305 11.48 -5.89 -21.25
N ASP A 306 10.97 -7.10 -21.47
CA ASP A 306 11.55 -8.35 -20.97
C ASP A 306 11.75 -9.29 -22.14
N TYR A 307 12.94 -9.86 -22.24
CA TYR A 307 13.24 -10.95 -23.14
C TYR A 307 13.56 -12.20 -22.34
N GLN A 308 12.88 -13.28 -22.63
CA GLN A 308 13.08 -14.58 -22.01
C GLN A 308 13.52 -15.61 -23.03
N HIS A 309 14.64 -16.30 -22.73
CA HIS A 309 15.09 -17.47 -23.47
C HIS A 309 15.11 -18.69 -22.59
N THR A 310 14.46 -19.77 -23.03
CA THR A 310 14.46 -21.07 -22.38
C THR A 310 15.40 -22.01 -23.14
N PHE A 311 16.49 -22.39 -22.51
CA PHE A 311 17.39 -23.40 -23.04
C PHE A 311 16.68 -24.76 -23.05
N GLY A 312 17.14 -25.74 -23.82
CA GLY A 312 16.50 -27.06 -23.97
C GLY A 312 16.14 -27.73 -22.65
N ARG A 313 15.67 -28.98 -22.66
CA ARG A 313 15.01 -29.68 -21.53
C ARG A 313 15.70 -29.56 -20.15
N HIS A 314 16.99 -29.24 -20.09
CA HIS A 314 17.77 -29.13 -18.83
C HIS A 314 18.57 -27.84 -18.69
N GLY A 315 18.42 -26.88 -19.59
CA GLY A 315 19.32 -25.72 -19.70
C GLY A 315 18.89 -24.46 -18.92
N GLY A 316 17.73 -24.49 -18.28
CA GLY A 316 17.25 -23.32 -17.51
C GLY A 316 16.64 -22.20 -18.35
N VAL A 317 16.44 -21.06 -17.71
CA VAL A 317 15.81 -19.87 -18.28
C VAL A 317 16.67 -18.66 -17.98
N ILE A 318 17.02 -17.89 -19.02
CA ILE A 318 17.60 -16.56 -18.88
C ILE A 318 16.54 -15.50 -19.15
N THR A 319 16.54 -14.45 -18.38
CA THR A 319 15.67 -13.28 -18.56
C THR A 319 16.51 -12.02 -18.55
N LEU A 320 16.32 -11.19 -19.57
CA LEU A 320 16.87 -9.85 -19.64
C LEU A 320 15.71 -8.88 -19.49
N SER A 321 15.82 -7.96 -18.56
CA SER A 321 14.78 -6.97 -18.26
C SER A 321 15.37 -5.57 -18.27
N TYR A 322 14.64 -4.64 -18.89
CA TYR A 322 14.91 -3.21 -18.79
C TYR A 322 13.62 -2.48 -18.46
N ARG A 323 13.73 -1.48 -17.57
CA ARG A 323 12.62 -0.60 -17.22
C ARG A 323 13.11 0.84 -17.14
N PHE A 324 12.31 1.72 -17.72
CA PHE A 324 12.37 3.17 -17.53
C PHE A 324 11.16 3.62 -16.74
N SER A 325 11.33 4.59 -15.85
CA SER A 325 10.24 5.26 -15.13
C SER A 325 10.60 6.72 -14.92
N ALA A 326 9.68 7.62 -15.26
CA ALA A 326 9.79 9.05 -15.00
C ALA A 326 8.59 9.51 -14.16
N VAL A 327 8.84 10.33 -13.13
CA VAL A 327 7.79 10.85 -12.24
C VAL A 327 7.97 12.36 -12.08
N PRO A 328 7.60 13.16 -13.10
CA PRO A 328 7.49 14.61 -12.93
C PRO A 328 6.33 14.94 -11.98
N SER A 329 6.57 15.83 -11.05
CA SER A 329 5.61 16.26 -10.04
C SER A 329 5.75 17.76 -9.79
N THR A 330 4.63 18.46 -9.73
CA THR A 330 4.59 19.89 -9.37
C THR A 330 3.71 20.07 -8.15
N VAL A 331 4.26 20.69 -7.12
CA VAL A 331 3.52 21.09 -5.92
C VAL A 331 3.48 22.61 -5.89
N MET A 332 2.28 23.18 -5.96
CA MET A 332 2.03 24.62 -5.77
C MET A 332 1.27 24.78 -4.48
N SER A 333 1.72 25.67 -3.60
CA SER A 333 1.00 26.00 -2.39
C SER A 333 1.00 27.50 -2.12
N SER A 334 -0.05 27.96 -1.46
CA SER A 334 -0.15 29.33 -0.96
C SER A 334 -0.63 29.28 0.50
N SER A 335 -0.03 30.12 1.33
CA SER A 335 -0.44 30.38 2.70
C SER A 335 -0.63 31.87 2.88
N LEU A 336 -1.88 32.29 3.08
CA LEU A 336 -2.26 33.67 3.29
C LEU A 336 -2.65 33.86 4.76
N TYR A 337 -2.10 34.89 5.40
CA TYR A 337 -2.32 35.15 6.81
C TYR A 337 -3.13 36.41 7.00
N TYR A 338 -4.16 36.30 7.83
CA TYR A 338 -5.02 37.38 8.21
C TYR A 338 -4.89 37.64 9.72
N TRP A 339 -4.65 38.87 10.07
CA TRP A 339 -4.47 39.26 11.47
C TRP A 339 -5.81 39.60 12.10
N GLN A 340 -6.13 39.04 13.25
CA GLN A 340 -7.42 39.30 13.88
C GLN A 340 -7.34 40.01 15.21
N LYS A 341 -6.47 39.65 16.15
CA LYS A 341 -6.52 40.21 17.50
C LYS A 341 -5.22 40.01 18.27
N GLY A 342 -4.86 40.98 19.13
CA GLY A 342 -3.77 40.86 20.09
C GLY A 342 -2.50 41.61 19.71
N GLN A 343 -1.53 41.67 20.65
CA GLN A 343 -0.22 42.26 20.39
C GLN A 343 0.60 41.30 19.54
N THR A 344 1.10 41.78 18.43
CA THR A 344 2.05 41.03 17.61
C THR A 344 3.32 40.80 18.41
N PRO A 345 3.81 39.60 18.54
CA PRO A 345 5.24 39.42 18.73
C PRO A 345 5.97 40.00 17.53
N ASP A 346 7.27 40.24 17.62
CA ASP A 346 8.13 40.73 16.53
C ASP A 346 8.16 39.79 15.28
N LEU A 347 7.23 38.87 15.18
CA LEU A 347 7.02 37.99 14.05
C LEU A 347 6.30 38.72 12.92
N SER A 348 7.03 39.14 11.93
CA SER A 348 6.44 39.61 10.67
C SER A 348 5.87 38.40 9.92
N PHE A 349 4.56 38.16 10.00
CA PHE A 349 3.90 37.19 9.15
C PHE A 349 4.05 37.60 7.70
N LYS A 350 4.44 36.64 6.86
CA LYS A 350 4.50 36.82 5.41
C LYS A 350 3.52 35.86 4.75
N ASP A 351 2.75 36.39 3.83
CA ASP A 351 2.06 35.54 2.86
C ASP A 351 3.12 34.82 2.01
N LEU A 352 2.90 33.54 1.75
CA LEU A 352 3.87 32.69 1.10
C LEU A 352 3.22 31.95 -0.07
N CYS A 353 3.86 32.01 -1.23
CA CYS A 353 3.57 31.14 -2.37
C CYS A 353 4.81 30.31 -2.69
N THR A 354 4.64 28.99 -2.78
CA THR A 354 5.73 28.08 -3.17
C THR A 354 5.35 27.28 -4.39
N THR A 355 6.30 27.10 -5.30
CA THR A 355 6.20 26.17 -6.41
C THR A 355 7.41 25.25 -6.35
N SER A 356 7.17 23.95 -6.24
CA SER A 356 8.20 22.91 -6.23
C SER A 356 8.01 22.03 -7.45
N ASP A 357 8.95 22.05 -8.35
CA ASP A 357 9.02 21.16 -9.50
C ASP A 357 10.02 20.04 -9.22
N LEU A 358 9.49 18.83 -9.12
CA LEU A 358 10.25 17.62 -8.83
C LEU A 358 10.26 16.73 -10.07
N HIS A 359 11.42 16.24 -10.42
CA HIS A 359 11.60 15.31 -11.51
C HIS A 359 12.43 14.11 -11.06
N MET A 360 11.90 12.92 -11.25
CA MET A 360 12.60 11.68 -10.97
C MET A 360 12.63 10.83 -12.23
N ASP A 361 13.83 10.40 -12.63
CA ASP A 361 14.06 9.40 -13.66
C ASP A 361 14.74 8.19 -13.06
N GLU A 362 14.28 7.00 -13.43
CA GLU A 362 14.85 5.74 -13.00
C GLU A 362 15.03 4.80 -14.19
N HIS A 363 16.24 4.29 -14.34
CA HIS A 363 16.59 3.23 -15.30
C HIS A 363 16.99 1.98 -14.52
N THR A 364 16.33 0.87 -14.78
CA THR A 364 16.65 -0.41 -14.15
C THR A 364 16.97 -1.45 -15.23
N SER A 365 18.15 -2.05 -15.14
CA SER A 365 18.57 -3.19 -15.96
C SER A 365 18.77 -4.41 -15.07
N GLN A 366 18.28 -5.57 -15.49
CA GLN A 366 18.37 -6.80 -14.71
C GLN A 366 18.58 -8.00 -15.62
N ILE A 367 19.46 -8.92 -15.18
CA ILE A 367 19.67 -10.22 -15.78
C ILE A 367 19.45 -11.30 -14.73
N ASP A 368 18.64 -12.30 -15.06
CA ASP A 368 18.32 -13.45 -14.23
C ASP A 368 18.62 -14.73 -14.97
N TYR A 369 19.25 -15.69 -14.33
CA TYR A 369 19.37 -17.05 -14.80
C TYR A 369 18.85 -18.02 -13.75
N THR A 370 17.91 -18.86 -14.12
CA THR A 370 17.34 -19.88 -13.23
C THR A 370 17.39 -21.24 -13.90
N VAL A 371 17.91 -22.23 -13.20
CA VAL A 371 17.97 -23.62 -13.67
C VAL A 371 17.48 -24.58 -12.60
N THR A 372 16.63 -25.54 -12.98
CA THR A 372 16.15 -26.59 -12.09
C THR A 372 16.69 -27.93 -12.56
N ARG A 373 17.37 -28.68 -11.69
CA ARG A 373 17.93 -29.98 -11.98
C ARG A 373 17.27 -31.06 -11.13
N GLY A 374 16.97 -32.20 -11.76
CA GLY A 374 16.32 -33.35 -11.12
C GLY A 374 14.94 -33.01 -10.54
N GLY A 375 14.30 -31.92 -10.93
CA GLY A 375 13.02 -31.46 -10.38
C GLY A 375 13.05 -31.09 -8.89
N LYS A 376 14.23 -31.03 -8.29
CA LYS A 376 14.41 -30.85 -6.83
C LYS A 376 15.32 -29.69 -6.46
N HIS A 377 16.30 -29.37 -7.30
CA HIS A 377 17.34 -28.39 -7.01
C HIS A 377 17.19 -27.22 -7.97
N THR A 378 16.88 -26.03 -7.47
CA THR A 378 16.76 -24.83 -8.27
C THR A 378 17.85 -23.83 -7.86
N TRP A 379 18.63 -23.39 -8.82
CA TRP A 379 19.64 -22.35 -8.68
C TRP A 379 19.18 -21.12 -9.44
N SER A 380 19.24 -19.97 -8.79
CA SER A 380 18.96 -18.68 -9.42
C SER A 380 20.11 -17.73 -9.13
N VAL A 381 20.66 -17.12 -10.16
CA VAL A 381 21.68 -16.10 -10.03
C VAL A 381 21.28 -14.91 -10.89
N GLY A 382 21.65 -13.71 -10.48
CA GLY A 382 21.34 -12.53 -11.25
C GLY A 382 22.13 -11.31 -10.80
N ALA A 383 22.04 -10.28 -11.64
CA ALA A 383 22.59 -8.97 -11.38
C ALA A 383 21.55 -7.90 -11.74
N LYS A 384 21.55 -6.80 -11.01
CA LYS A 384 20.65 -5.67 -11.22
C LYS A 384 21.41 -4.37 -11.05
N TYR A 385 21.17 -3.43 -11.95
CA TYR A 385 21.65 -2.07 -11.86
C TYR A 385 20.49 -1.10 -11.92
N ILE A 386 20.47 -0.13 -11.01
CA ILE A 386 19.50 0.95 -10.94
C ILE A 386 20.26 2.26 -10.99
N HIS A 387 19.96 3.10 -11.96
CA HIS A 387 20.34 4.50 -12.01
C HIS A 387 19.12 5.36 -11.74
N ARG A 388 19.18 6.21 -10.73
CA ARG A 388 18.10 7.11 -10.33
C ARG A 388 18.62 8.54 -10.27
N SER A 389 17.92 9.44 -10.93
CA SER A 389 18.19 10.88 -10.89
C SER A 389 16.96 11.60 -10.34
N HIS A 390 17.18 12.42 -9.34
CA HIS A 390 16.15 13.30 -8.79
C HIS A 390 16.60 14.74 -8.96
N LYS A 391 15.69 15.60 -9.37
CA LYS A 391 15.84 17.04 -9.46
C LYS A 391 14.67 17.68 -8.72
N SER A 392 14.96 18.67 -7.91
CA SER A 392 13.97 19.50 -7.24
C SER A 392 14.33 20.95 -7.44
N ASP A 393 13.44 21.70 -8.05
CA ASP A 393 13.54 23.16 -8.20
C ASP A 393 12.41 23.79 -7.39
N ASN A 394 12.74 24.61 -6.40
CA ASN A 394 11.76 25.27 -5.55
C ASN A 394 11.87 26.79 -5.75
N VAL A 395 10.73 27.43 -5.99
CA VAL A 395 10.60 28.89 -6.06
C VAL A 395 9.68 29.32 -4.93
N GLU A 396 10.13 30.27 -4.15
CA GLU A 396 9.38 30.87 -3.06
C GLU A 396 9.15 32.36 -3.37
N ALA A 397 7.92 32.82 -3.18
CA ALA A 397 7.57 34.22 -3.30
C ALA A 397 6.80 34.65 -2.05
N THR A 398 7.19 35.78 -1.49
CA THR A 398 6.62 36.28 -0.24
C THR A 398 6.09 37.72 -0.41
N ARG A 399 5.15 38.08 0.47
CA ARG A 399 4.72 39.47 0.69
C ARG A 399 4.36 39.65 2.16
N THR A 400 4.31 40.89 2.61
CA THR A 400 3.83 41.21 3.96
C THR A 400 2.36 40.80 4.09
N ALA A 401 2.02 40.03 5.13
CA ALA A 401 0.66 39.58 5.35
C ALA A 401 -0.31 40.76 5.54
N GLY A 402 -1.50 40.64 4.93
CA GLY A 402 -2.54 41.67 4.98
C GLY A 402 -2.32 42.88 4.07
N THR A 403 -1.30 42.87 3.21
CA THR A 403 -1.11 43.89 2.16
C THR A 403 -1.57 43.39 0.79
N GLU A 404 -1.82 44.31 -0.12
CA GLU A 404 -2.09 44.04 -1.54
C GLU A 404 -0.81 44.10 -2.41
N ASP A 405 0.36 44.20 -1.77
CA ASP A 405 1.61 44.27 -2.49
C ASP A 405 1.81 43.04 -3.37
N PRO A 406 2.49 43.15 -4.52
CA PRO A 406 2.81 41.99 -5.33
C PRO A 406 3.73 41.05 -4.58
N PHE A 407 3.57 39.75 -4.79
CA PHE A 407 4.50 38.78 -4.28
C PHE A 407 5.88 39.03 -4.90
N ALA A 408 6.90 39.15 -4.07
CA ALA A 408 8.29 39.27 -4.49
C ALA A 408 8.92 37.86 -4.40
N GLU A 409 9.55 37.42 -5.47
CA GLU A 409 10.37 36.21 -5.40
C GLU A 409 11.46 36.44 -4.36
N ASP A 410 11.56 35.55 -3.40
CA ASP A 410 12.66 35.56 -2.47
C ASP A 410 13.92 35.17 -3.25
N GLN A 411 14.83 36.13 -3.45
CA GLN A 411 16.13 35.91 -4.07
C GLN A 411 17.09 35.11 -3.16
N SER A 412 16.67 34.82 -1.92
CA SER A 412 17.26 33.75 -1.12
C SER A 412 17.15 32.47 -1.93
N PRO A 413 18.23 31.79 -2.18
CA PRO A 413 18.29 30.82 -3.26
C PRO A 413 17.19 29.79 -3.08
N SER A 414 16.31 29.74 -4.06
CA SER A 414 15.44 28.62 -4.30
C SER A 414 16.26 27.37 -4.15
N LEU A 415 15.93 26.53 -3.15
CA LEU A 415 16.71 25.34 -2.84
C LEU A 415 16.52 24.31 -3.95
N SER A 416 17.17 24.55 -5.07
CA SER A 416 17.32 23.58 -6.13
C SER A 416 18.37 22.57 -5.71
N TYR A 417 18.07 21.30 -5.84
CA TYR A 417 19.07 20.26 -5.63
C TYR A 417 18.92 19.11 -6.63
N ARG A 418 20.02 18.41 -6.84
CA ARG A 418 20.06 17.23 -7.69
C ARG A 418 20.65 16.08 -6.90
N GLN A 419 19.99 14.92 -6.96
CA GLN A 419 20.47 13.69 -6.37
C GLN A 419 20.60 12.62 -7.44
N LYS A 420 21.78 11.99 -7.52
CA LYS A 420 22.00 10.80 -8.33
C LYS A 420 22.26 9.63 -7.40
N THR A 421 21.62 8.50 -7.69
CA THR A 421 21.80 7.27 -6.92
C THR A 421 22.02 6.13 -7.89
N ASP A 422 23.14 5.44 -7.74
CA ASP A 422 23.51 4.25 -8.49
C ASP A 422 23.51 3.06 -7.53
N ILE A 423 22.76 2.01 -7.87
CA ILE A 423 22.67 0.78 -7.06
C ILE A 423 23.05 -0.39 -7.94
N SER A 424 24.20 -0.99 -7.67
CA SER A 424 24.65 -2.22 -8.29
C SER A 424 24.42 -3.39 -7.33
N SER A 425 23.83 -4.46 -7.82
CA SER A 425 23.59 -5.64 -6.98
C SER A 425 23.83 -6.94 -7.73
N ALA A 426 24.32 -7.92 -6.99
CA ALA A 426 24.44 -9.30 -7.42
C ALA A 426 23.81 -10.21 -6.39
N TYR A 427 23.17 -11.29 -6.83
CA TYR A 427 22.50 -12.22 -5.94
C TYR A 427 22.58 -13.66 -6.43
N ALA A 428 22.55 -14.57 -5.46
CA ALA A 428 22.44 -16.00 -5.67
C ALA A 428 21.39 -16.57 -4.73
N GLU A 429 20.60 -17.49 -5.23
CA GLU A 429 19.58 -18.17 -4.48
C GLU A 429 19.59 -19.65 -4.83
N TYR A 430 19.51 -20.50 -3.82
CA TYR A 430 19.37 -21.94 -3.96
C TYR A 430 18.09 -22.41 -3.28
N ALA A 431 17.28 -23.16 -3.99
CA ALA A 431 16.10 -23.81 -3.44
C ALA A 431 16.15 -25.32 -3.65
N ILE A 432 15.75 -26.05 -2.62
CA ILE A 432 15.66 -27.51 -2.64
C ILE A 432 14.26 -27.94 -2.25
N GLN A 433 13.76 -28.98 -2.95
CA GLN A 433 12.55 -29.67 -2.57
C GLN A 433 12.84 -31.15 -2.50
N HIS A 434 12.74 -31.72 -1.30
CA HIS A 434 12.94 -33.14 -1.08
C HIS A 434 11.82 -33.70 -0.21
N LYS A 435 10.96 -34.55 -0.80
CA LYS A 435 9.80 -35.15 -0.12
C LYS A 435 8.93 -34.07 0.56
N GLN A 436 8.95 -34.06 1.90
CA GLN A 436 8.16 -33.12 2.72
C GLN A 436 8.92 -31.83 3.07
N ILE A 437 10.23 -31.77 2.84
CA ILE A 437 11.08 -30.66 3.18
C ILE A 437 11.30 -29.79 1.93
N SER A 438 11.12 -28.50 2.08
CA SER A 438 11.50 -27.48 1.11
C SER A 438 12.40 -26.46 1.80
N GLY A 439 13.47 -26.06 1.14
CA GLY A 439 14.40 -25.06 1.64
C GLY A 439 14.71 -24.05 0.56
N LYS A 440 14.93 -22.81 0.96
CA LYS A 440 15.34 -21.72 0.09
C LYS A 440 16.30 -20.83 0.86
N MET A 441 17.50 -20.62 0.33
CA MET A 441 18.46 -19.69 0.87
C MET A 441 18.96 -18.75 -0.22
N GLY A 442 19.17 -17.50 0.15
CA GLY A 442 19.60 -16.47 -0.77
C GLY A 442 20.55 -15.48 -0.11
N LEU A 443 21.46 -14.98 -0.90
CA LEU A 443 22.39 -13.93 -0.51
C LEU A 443 22.38 -12.86 -1.61
N ARG A 444 22.26 -11.61 -1.22
CA ARG A 444 22.34 -10.44 -2.10
C ARG A 444 23.37 -9.49 -1.55
N TYR A 445 24.24 -9.04 -2.42
CA TYR A 445 25.14 -7.90 -2.17
C TYR A 445 24.62 -6.69 -2.94
N GLU A 446 24.55 -5.55 -2.28
CA GLU A 446 24.21 -4.27 -2.88
C GLU A 446 25.26 -3.22 -2.54
N HIS A 447 25.84 -2.64 -3.57
CA HIS A 447 26.63 -1.41 -3.49
C HIS A 447 25.74 -0.26 -3.96
N SER A 448 25.56 0.76 -3.13
CA SER A 448 24.85 1.98 -3.50
C SER A 448 25.73 3.21 -3.33
N SER A 449 25.81 4.02 -4.37
CA SER A 449 26.51 5.31 -4.39
C SER A 449 25.46 6.41 -4.57
N GLN A 450 25.47 7.36 -3.68
CA GLN A 450 24.56 8.51 -3.69
C GLN A 450 25.39 9.80 -3.76
N LYS A 451 25.01 10.69 -4.64
CA LYS A 451 25.63 12.03 -4.77
C LYS A 451 24.51 13.08 -4.78
N VAL A 452 24.63 14.03 -3.88
CA VAL A 452 23.75 15.20 -3.82
C VAL A 452 24.57 16.43 -4.18
N SER A 453 24.03 17.27 -5.06
CA SER A 453 24.66 18.52 -5.50
C SER A 453 23.64 19.66 -5.47
N TYR A 454 24.11 20.81 -5.06
CA TYR A 454 23.36 22.08 -5.05
C TYR A 454 23.91 22.99 -6.16
N PRO A 455 23.11 23.90 -6.75
CA PRO A 455 23.60 24.92 -7.67
C PRO A 455 24.64 25.83 -6.99
N GLU A 456 25.67 26.23 -7.75
CA GLU A 456 26.79 27.01 -7.25
C GLU A 456 26.41 28.43 -6.72
N ASP A 457 25.28 28.97 -7.12
CA ASP A 457 24.83 30.31 -6.72
C ASP A 457 24.20 30.40 -5.34
N ASN A 458 24.23 29.32 -4.58
CA ASN A 458 23.55 29.21 -3.29
C ASN A 458 24.45 29.67 -2.14
N LEU A 459 24.62 30.99 -2.01
CA LEU A 459 25.43 31.64 -0.95
C LEU A 459 24.96 31.43 0.48
N LEU A 460 23.73 30.93 0.68
CA LEU A 460 23.13 30.77 2.01
C LEU A 460 23.13 29.34 2.56
N THR A 461 23.40 28.35 1.74
CA THR A 461 23.56 26.99 2.22
C THR A 461 25.04 26.64 2.32
N ARG A 462 25.56 26.53 3.55
CA ARG A 462 26.86 25.90 3.83
C ARG A 462 26.90 24.41 3.48
N HIS A 463 25.93 23.91 2.72
CA HIS A 463 25.88 22.52 2.32
C HIS A 463 26.69 22.34 1.04
N GLU A 464 27.92 21.92 1.23
CA GLU A 464 28.74 21.38 0.14
C GLU A 464 28.04 20.16 -0.47
N SER A 465 28.26 19.94 -1.77
CA SER A 465 27.84 18.70 -2.41
C SER A 465 28.41 17.52 -1.63
N PHE A 466 27.55 16.56 -1.26
CA PHE A 466 27.99 15.40 -0.49
C PHE A 466 27.72 14.10 -1.24
N GLY A 467 28.53 13.10 -0.95
CA GLY A 467 28.34 11.75 -1.46
C GLY A 467 28.38 10.73 -0.33
N ALA A 468 27.54 9.71 -0.43
CA ALA A 468 27.52 8.58 0.48
C ALA A 468 27.58 7.27 -0.30
N GLN A 469 28.32 6.30 0.25
CA GLN A 469 28.40 4.96 -0.29
C GLN A 469 28.01 3.96 0.79
N PHE A 470 27.24 2.96 0.42
CA PHE A 470 26.74 1.94 1.34
C PHE A 470 26.91 0.57 0.72
N ASP A 471 27.53 -0.34 1.47
CA ASP A 471 27.67 -1.75 1.13
C ASP A 471 26.76 -2.57 2.05
N ASN A 472 25.89 -3.38 1.46
CA ASN A 472 24.95 -4.18 2.21
C ASN A 472 24.98 -5.63 1.74
N VAL A 473 25.12 -6.55 2.69
CA VAL A 473 24.95 -7.98 2.48
C VAL A 473 23.62 -8.40 3.10
N VAL A 474 22.71 -8.92 2.28
CA VAL A 474 21.32 -9.16 2.64
C VAL A 474 21.00 -10.65 2.51
N PRO A 475 21.12 -11.42 3.61
CA PRO A 475 20.79 -12.85 3.64
C PRO A 475 19.28 -13.07 3.78
N SER A 476 18.81 -14.21 3.23
CA SER A 476 17.47 -14.74 3.42
C SER A 476 17.49 -16.26 3.52
N LEU A 477 16.61 -16.81 4.37
CA LEU A 477 16.45 -18.25 4.56
C LEU A 477 14.97 -18.58 4.77
N SER A 478 14.48 -19.62 4.12
CA SER A 478 13.17 -20.19 4.39
C SER A 478 13.28 -21.71 4.39
N ILE A 479 12.69 -22.35 5.40
CA ILE A 479 12.63 -23.82 5.54
C ILE A 479 11.17 -24.18 5.77
N GLY A 480 10.62 -25.02 4.89
CA GLY A 480 9.25 -25.48 4.96
C GLY A 480 9.18 -26.98 5.18
N TYR A 481 8.27 -27.41 6.05
CA TYR A 481 7.93 -28.79 6.27
C TYR A 481 6.45 -29.02 5.94
N ARG A 482 6.18 -29.91 4.97
CA ARG A 482 4.83 -30.24 4.54
C ARG A 482 4.28 -31.39 5.40
N ILE A 483 3.15 -31.13 6.04
CA ILE A 483 2.43 -32.08 6.89
C ILE A 483 1.20 -32.57 6.10
N GLY A 484 1.35 -33.72 5.42
CA GLY A 484 0.34 -34.20 4.49
C GLY A 484 0.22 -33.35 3.23
N GLU A 485 -0.98 -33.29 2.62
CA GLU A 485 -1.17 -32.64 1.31
C GLU A 485 -1.50 -31.15 1.42
N THR A 486 -2.13 -30.72 2.51
CA THR A 486 -2.73 -29.37 2.64
C THR A 486 -2.09 -28.49 3.69
N ARG A 487 -1.16 -29.01 4.49
CA ARG A 487 -0.56 -28.31 5.63
C ARG A 487 0.92 -28.06 5.40
N MET A 488 1.38 -26.87 5.78
CA MET A 488 2.79 -26.49 5.68
C MET A 488 3.20 -25.66 6.88
N LEU A 489 4.29 -26.04 7.52
CA LEU A 489 4.99 -25.23 8.51
C LEU A 489 6.22 -24.60 7.85
N THR A 490 6.42 -23.31 8.00
CA THR A 490 7.53 -22.58 7.39
C THR A 490 8.23 -21.73 8.43
N PHE A 491 9.52 -21.94 8.61
CA PHE A 491 10.40 -21.01 9.29
C PHE A 491 11.07 -20.10 8.27
N SER A 492 11.15 -18.81 8.55
CA SER A 492 11.77 -17.83 7.66
C SER A 492 12.60 -16.81 8.43
N TYR A 493 13.72 -16.44 7.84
CA TYR A 493 14.55 -15.32 8.23
C TYR A 493 14.85 -14.47 7.01
N ALA A 494 14.71 -13.15 7.14
CA ALA A 494 15.11 -12.19 6.11
C ALA A 494 15.68 -10.93 6.75
N MET A 495 16.82 -10.49 6.27
CA MET A 495 17.33 -9.14 6.50
C MET A 495 16.75 -8.20 5.44
N ARG A 496 16.42 -6.98 5.82
CA ARG A 496 15.94 -5.91 4.95
C ARG A 496 16.60 -4.60 5.30
N ILE A 497 16.63 -3.69 4.32
CA ILE A 497 17.16 -2.35 4.51
C ILE A 497 16.10 -1.31 4.20
N SER A 498 16.20 -0.17 4.86
CA SER A 498 15.42 1.05 4.59
C SER A 498 16.39 2.18 4.30
N ARG A 499 16.28 2.77 3.09
CA ARG A 499 17.08 3.92 2.69
C ARG A 499 16.30 5.20 3.00
N PRO A 500 16.99 6.28 3.39
CA PRO A 500 16.33 7.57 3.49
C PRO A 500 15.82 7.97 2.10
N ASN A 501 14.57 8.43 2.06
CA ASN A 501 14.01 9.00 0.85
C ASN A 501 14.46 10.46 0.71
N ILE A 502 14.21 11.05 -0.45
CA ILE A 502 14.63 12.40 -0.78
C ILE A 502 14.08 13.47 0.18
N TRP A 503 12.83 13.30 0.64
CA TRP A 503 12.20 14.22 1.59
C TRP A 503 12.84 14.16 2.98
N ASN A 504 13.35 12.98 3.37
CA ASN A 504 14.07 12.84 4.62
C ASN A 504 15.45 13.53 4.57
N LEU A 505 16.08 13.57 3.40
CA LEU A 505 17.42 14.11 3.18
C LEU A 505 17.42 15.60 2.85
N ASN A 506 16.32 16.14 2.31
CA ASN A 506 16.25 17.51 1.84
C ASN A 506 16.39 18.51 2.98
N PRO A 507 17.48 19.29 3.08
CA PRO A 507 17.68 20.27 4.15
C PRO A 507 16.80 21.52 4.00
N TYR A 508 15.90 21.57 3.00
CA TYR A 508 14.97 22.68 2.86
C TYR A 508 14.17 22.88 4.14
N VAL A 509 14.09 24.14 4.56
CA VAL A 509 13.37 24.57 5.76
C VAL A 509 11.98 25.02 5.36
N ASP A 510 10.98 24.12 5.51
CA ASP A 510 9.58 24.43 5.25
C ASP A 510 8.98 25.25 6.41
N ARG A 511 8.61 26.50 6.11
CA ARG A 511 8.00 27.48 7.01
C ARG A 511 6.57 27.86 6.61
N THR A 512 5.93 27.04 5.78
CA THR A 512 4.54 27.28 5.35
C THR A 512 3.56 27.27 6.52
N ASN A 513 3.92 26.62 7.62
CA ASN A 513 3.23 26.71 8.90
C ASN A 513 4.09 27.48 9.91
N PRO A 514 3.67 28.67 10.39
CA PRO A 514 4.47 29.48 11.28
C PRO A 514 4.67 28.87 12.67
N THR A 515 3.85 27.87 13.03
CA THR A 515 3.92 27.20 14.34
C THR A 515 4.77 25.93 14.33
N VAL A 516 5.24 25.48 13.15
CA VAL A 516 6.06 24.26 12.98
C VAL A 516 7.01 24.45 11.83
N ILE A 517 8.29 24.35 12.09
CA ILE A 517 9.32 24.29 11.04
C ILE A 517 9.62 22.83 10.72
N LYS A 518 9.70 22.49 9.43
CA LYS A 518 10.06 21.15 8.99
C LYS A 518 11.34 21.20 8.15
N THR A 519 12.24 20.27 8.39
CA THR A 519 13.47 20.13 7.61
C THR A 519 13.88 18.67 7.52
N GLY A 520 14.51 18.26 6.42
CA GLY A 520 15.14 16.96 6.32
C GLY A 520 16.50 16.94 6.99
N ASN A 521 17.16 15.78 6.93
CA ASN A 521 18.49 15.56 7.49
C ASN A 521 19.38 14.85 6.45
N PRO A 522 20.37 15.54 5.86
CA PRO A 522 21.26 14.96 4.87
C PRO A 522 22.18 13.85 5.43
N ASP A 523 22.41 13.80 6.76
CA ASP A 523 23.30 12.85 7.41
C ASP A 523 22.68 11.46 7.66
N LEU A 524 21.45 11.25 7.17
CA LEU A 524 20.77 9.97 7.33
C LEU A 524 21.49 8.85 6.57
N THR A 525 21.58 7.70 7.24
CA THR A 525 22.18 6.47 6.70
C THR A 525 21.12 5.39 6.49
N THR A 526 21.50 4.34 5.77
CA THR A 526 20.66 3.15 5.61
C THR A 526 20.43 2.45 6.95
N SER A 527 19.19 2.08 7.23
CA SER A 527 18.80 1.29 8.39
C SER A 527 18.56 -0.17 7.99
N SER A 528 18.90 -1.11 8.85
CA SER A 528 18.64 -2.54 8.65
C SER A 528 17.59 -3.07 9.61
N SER A 529 16.86 -4.08 9.17
CA SER A 529 15.91 -4.82 9.99
C SER A 529 16.02 -6.32 9.75
N HIS A 530 15.80 -7.10 10.80
CA HIS A 530 15.85 -8.56 10.81
C HIS A 530 14.45 -9.09 11.16
N ASN A 531 13.86 -9.85 10.24
CA ASN A 531 12.57 -10.51 10.44
C ASN A 531 12.78 -12.02 10.62
N LEU A 532 12.32 -12.55 11.74
CA LEU A 532 12.21 -13.99 11.99
C LEU A 532 10.73 -14.34 12.07
N SER A 533 10.29 -15.40 11.42
CA SER A 533 8.89 -15.81 11.47
C SER A 533 8.70 -17.32 11.36
N LEU A 534 7.64 -17.81 12.03
CA LEU A 534 7.14 -19.16 11.94
C LEU A 534 5.70 -19.11 11.45
N SER A 535 5.42 -19.72 10.31
CA SER A 535 4.11 -19.71 9.67
C SER A 535 3.56 -21.11 9.56
N PHE A 536 2.30 -21.29 9.95
CA PHE A 536 1.51 -22.50 9.71
C PHE A 536 0.41 -22.17 8.70
N ASN A 537 0.35 -22.95 7.62
CA ASN A 537 -0.64 -22.82 6.56
C ASN A 537 -1.42 -24.12 6.43
N SER A 538 -2.74 -24.04 6.33
CA SER A 538 -3.60 -25.18 6.00
C SER A 538 -4.79 -24.68 5.19
N PHE A 539 -4.88 -25.08 3.92
CA PHE A 539 -5.97 -24.66 3.03
C PHE A 539 -6.70 -25.88 2.49
N ALA A 540 -7.80 -26.23 3.15
CA ALA A 540 -8.73 -27.26 2.71
C ALA A 540 -9.98 -26.60 2.05
N ARG A 541 -10.84 -27.42 1.44
CA ARG A 541 -12.02 -26.92 0.69
C ARG A 541 -12.98 -26.07 1.53
N ARG A 542 -13.24 -26.48 2.78
CA ARG A 542 -14.19 -25.78 3.67
C ARG A 542 -13.54 -24.84 4.65
N PHE A 543 -12.30 -25.11 5.04
CA PHE A 543 -11.60 -24.36 6.07
C PHE A 543 -10.16 -24.09 5.63
N GLY A 544 -9.76 -22.84 5.68
CA GLY A 544 -8.40 -22.40 5.43
C GLY A 544 -7.91 -21.57 6.59
N ILE A 545 -6.68 -21.78 7.02
CA ILE A 545 -6.01 -21.02 8.06
C ILE A 545 -4.57 -20.72 7.64
N ASN A 546 -4.14 -19.50 7.89
CA ASN A 546 -2.74 -19.11 7.94
C ASN A 546 -2.50 -18.43 9.29
N MET A 547 -1.50 -18.89 10.01
CA MET A 547 -1.06 -18.29 11.26
C MET A 547 0.44 -18.06 11.16
N THR A 548 0.88 -16.82 11.44
CA THR A 548 2.29 -16.45 11.41
C THR A 548 2.64 -15.69 12.68
N ALA A 549 3.53 -16.25 13.48
CA ALA A 549 4.17 -15.57 14.61
C ALA A 549 5.56 -15.11 14.16
N GLY A 550 5.97 -13.91 14.55
CA GLY A 550 7.27 -13.39 14.17
C GLY A 550 7.79 -12.28 15.06
N LEU A 551 9.05 -11.95 14.82
CA LEU A 551 9.82 -10.94 15.52
C LEU A 551 10.55 -10.09 14.48
N ASP A 552 10.29 -8.77 14.49
CA ASP A 552 11.02 -7.77 13.71
C ASP A 552 11.94 -6.99 14.64
N LEU A 553 13.23 -6.96 14.32
CA LEU A 553 14.24 -6.22 15.05
C LEU A 553 14.86 -5.18 14.11
N GLN A 554 14.83 -3.92 14.49
CA GLN A 554 15.44 -2.82 13.74
C GLN A 554 16.35 -2.02 14.65
N ASP A 555 17.53 -1.74 14.18
CA ASP A 555 18.48 -0.84 14.82
C ASP A 555 18.76 0.36 13.92
N ARG A 556 18.99 1.53 14.52
CA ARG A 556 19.18 2.81 13.80
C ARG A 556 18.11 3.10 12.76
N GLY A 557 16.84 2.79 13.09
CA GLY A 557 15.68 3.10 12.24
C GLY A 557 15.57 4.60 11.99
N ILE A 558 15.21 4.95 10.74
CA ILE A 558 14.92 6.34 10.38
C ILE A 558 13.56 6.69 10.97
N ILE A 559 13.51 7.75 11.78
CA ILE A 559 12.28 8.24 12.38
C ILE A 559 12.19 9.75 12.27
N GLY A 560 10.98 10.26 11.95
CA GLY A 560 10.65 11.66 12.16
C GLY A 560 10.36 11.92 13.63
N TYR A 561 10.90 13.00 14.16
CA TYR A 561 10.69 13.44 15.53
C TYR A 561 10.57 14.95 15.59
N SER A 562 9.91 15.43 16.66
CA SER A 562 9.77 16.85 16.91
C SER A 562 10.39 17.22 18.23
N TYR A 563 11.01 18.39 18.27
CA TYR A 563 11.61 18.96 19.46
C TYR A 563 11.38 20.48 19.48
N TRP A 564 11.48 21.08 20.66
CA TRP A 564 11.38 22.51 20.84
C TRP A 564 12.76 23.14 20.72
N GLY A 565 12.93 24.08 19.81
CA GLY A 565 14.23 24.66 19.55
C GLY A 565 14.18 26.07 18.98
N ASN A 566 15.31 26.77 19.01
CA ASN A 566 15.43 28.06 18.38
C ASN A 566 15.73 27.89 16.88
N PRO A 567 14.91 28.44 15.98
CA PRO A 567 15.11 28.34 14.54
C PRO A 567 16.39 29.02 14.04
N VAL A 568 16.98 29.95 14.79
CA VAL A 568 18.27 30.62 14.47
C VAL A 568 19.42 29.60 14.32
N SER A 569 19.36 28.47 15.02
CA SER A 569 20.38 27.42 14.91
C SER A 569 20.35 26.66 13.57
N LEU A 570 19.29 26.80 12.79
CA LEU A 570 19.13 26.11 11.50
C LEU A 570 19.54 26.94 10.30
N THR A 571 19.61 28.26 10.43
CA THR A 571 20.05 29.17 9.37
C THR A 571 20.63 30.45 9.97
N ASP A 572 21.87 30.76 9.67
CA ASP A 572 22.61 31.92 10.23
C ASP A 572 22.00 33.31 9.94
N ASN A 573 20.89 33.44 9.23
CA ASN A 573 20.52 34.76 8.69
C ASN A 573 19.04 35.18 8.73
N MET A 574 18.08 34.47 9.27
CA MET A 574 16.69 34.88 9.03
C MET A 574 15.63 34.74 10.12
N VAL A 575 15.94 34.62 11.38
CA VAL A 575 14.90 34.80 12.41
C VAL A 575 15.47 35.57 13.61
N THR A 576 15.13 36.81 13.66
CA THR A 576 15.35 37.70 14.83
C THR A 576 14.18 37.52 15.81
N GLY A 577 13.92 36.32 16.30
CA GLY A 577 12.91 36.05 17.31
C GLY A 577 13.50 35.18 18.41
N GLU A 578 13.44 35.63 19.63
CA GLU A 578 13.88 34.86 20.82
C GLU A 578 12.97 33.67 21.14
N ASP A 579 11.83 33.52 20.46
CA ASP A 579 10.84 32.49 20.77
C ASP A 579 11.18 31.16 20.12
N ALA A 580 11.34 30.14 20.96
CA ALA A 580 11.52 28.77 20.53
C ALA A 580 10.29 28.25 19.77
N THR A 581 10.52 27.51 18.70
CA THR A 581 9.49 26.99 17.81
C THR A 581 9.56 25.45 17.76
N LEU A 582 8.46 24.79 17.37
CA LEU A 582 8.47 23.35 17.16
C LEU A 582 9.19 23.04 15.84
N ILE A 583 10.27 22.26 15.95
CA ILE A 583 11.05 21.80 14.81
C ILE A 583 10.78 20.32 14.61
N SER A 584 10.46 19.93 13.38
CA SER A 584 10.28 18.53 12.98
C SER A 584 11.35 18.13 11.97
N THR A 585 12.07 17.04 12.24
CA THR A 585 13.15 16.53 11.41
C THR A 585 13.25 15.01 11.47
N TYR A 586 14.29 14.43 10.89
CA TYR A 586 14.51 12.99 10.81
C TYR A 586 15.86 12.59 11.39
N GLY A 587 15.95 11.36 11.94
CA GLY A 587 17.21 10.82 12.48
C GLY A 587 17.24 9.29 12.43
N ASN A 588 18.45 8.72 12.38
CA ASN A 588 18.68 7.27 12.57
C ASN A 588 18.68 6.90 14.06
N LEU A 589 17.58 7.20 14.76
CA LEU A 589 17.51 7.25 16.22
C LEU A 589 16.70 6.11 16.82
N LEU A 590 15.97 5.34 15.99
CA LEU A 590 15.01 4.37 16.46
C LEU A 590 15.62 2.98 16.62
N LYS A 591 15.47 2.40 17.81
CA LYS A 591 15.56 0.96 18.05
C LYS A 591 14.16 0.41 18.23
N ARG A 592 13.76 -0.54 17.38
CA ARG A 592 12.43 -1.15 17.41
C ARG A 592 12.54 -2.67 17.57
N SER A 593 11.74 -3.20 18.49
CA SER A 593 11.45 -4.63 18.59
C SER A 593 9.93 -4.80 18.47
N ASN A 594 9.49 -5.64 17.55
CA ASN A 594 8.07 -5.86 17.29
C ASN A 594 7.78 -7.36 17.23
N ALA A 595 7.14 -7.91 18.26
CA ALA A 595 6.65 -9.28 18.28
C ALA A 595 5.21 -9.31 17.77
N TYR A 596 4.92 -10.08 16.74
CA TYR A 596 3.60 -10.08 16.09
C TYR A 596 3.02 -11.46 15.87
N LEU A 597 1.68 -11.52 15.82
CA LEU A 597 0.89 -12.66 15.43
C LEU A 597 -0.12 -12.24 14.36
N ASN A 598 -0.03 -12.84 13.18
CA ASN A 598 -1.00 -12.70 12.10
C ASN A 598 -1.86 -13.95 12.00
N LEU A 599 -3.15 -13.81 11.88
CA LEU A 599 -4.12 -14.89 11.71
C LEU A 599 -5.04 -14.57 10.54
N TYR A 600 -5.12 -15.46 9.59
CA TYR A 600 -6.12 -15.46 8.53
C TYR A 600 -6.92 -16.73 8.58
N ILE A 601 -8.25 -16.61 8.57
CA ILE A 601 -9.20 -17.73 8.53
C ILE A 601 -10.15 -17.50 7.37
N ARG A 602 -10.33 -18.53 6.55
CA ARG A 602 -11.41 -18.64 5.58
C ARG A 602 -12.25 -19.85 5.91
N TRP A 603 -13.52 -19.64 6.18
CA TRP A 603 -14.44 -20.70 6.56
C TRP A 603 -15.69 -20.68 5.67
N ALA A 604 -15.90 -21.74 4.89
CA ALA A 604 -17.14 -21.99 4.19
C ALA A 604 -18.16 -22.55 5.19
N LEU A 605 -18.96 -21.66 5.78
CA LEU A 605 -20.01 -21.98 6.77
C LEU A 605 -21.07 -22.91 6.16
N SER A 606 -21.41 -22.67 4.89
CA SER A 606 -22.32 -23.50 4.09
C SER A 606 -21.93 -23.45 2.62
N GLY A 607 -22.65 -24.15 1.74
CA GLY A 607 -22.47 -24.05 0.29
C GLY A 607 -22.73 -22.64 -0.27
N SER A 608 -23.45 -21.80 0.49
CA SER A 608 -23.82 -20.43 0.10
C SER A 608 -23.17 -19.33 0.95
N ALA A 609 -22.44 -19.67 2.03
CA ALA A 609 -21.88 -18.69 2.96
C ALA A 609 -20.40 -18.93 3.24
N THR A 610 -19.59 -17.87 3.17
CA THR A 610 -18.17 -17.89 3.48
C THR A 610 -17.81 -16.74 4.42
N LEU A 611 -17.09 -17.05 5.49
CA LEU A 611 -16.54 -16.11 6.45
C LEU A 611 -15.03 -16.00 6.21
N ASN A 612 -14.52 -14.79 6.09
CA ASN A 612 -13.09 -14.50 6.09
C ASN A 612 -12.76 -13.60 7.29
N VAL A 613 -11.77 -14.01 8.06
CA VAL A 613 -11.25 -13.25 9.21
C VAL A 613 -9.78 -13.00 8.98
N ASN A 614 -9.35 -11.75 9.13
CA ASN A 614 -7.96 -11.34 9.09
C ASN A 614 -7.67 -10.59 10.39
N ALA A 615 -6.81 -11.13 11.22
CA ALA A 615 -6.45 -10.54 12.51
C ALA A 615 -4.93 -10.39 12.61
N ASN A 616 -4.50 -9.29 13.16
CA ASN A 616 -3.12 -8.99 13.50
C ASN A 616 -3.06 -8.50 14.94
N GLY A 617 -2.11 -9.00 15.72
CA GLY A 617 -1.77 -8.50 17.04
C GLY A 617 -0.27 -8.33 17.12
N ALA A 618 0.20 -7.25 17.72
CA ALA A 618 1.61 -6.98 17.88
C ALA A 618 1.89 -6.30 19.23
N TYR A 619 3.01 -6.67 19.83
CA TYR A 619 3.64 -5.91 20.91
C TYR A 619 4.87 -5.20 20.35
N THR A 620 4.85 -3.90 20.41
CA THR A 620 5.90 -3.03 19.86
C THR A 620 6.62 -2.33 21.00
N ASN A 621 7.95 -2.34 20.94
CA ASN A 621 8.83 -1.61 21.84
C ASN A 621 9.71 -0.68 20.99
N LEU A 622 9.60 0.62 21.25
CA LEU A 622 10.29 1.71 20.54
C LEU A 622 11.18 2.44 21.54
N LYS A 623 12.46 2.59 21.20
CA LYS A 623 13.43 3.25 22.09
C LYS A 623 14.37 4.14 21.28
N SER A 624 14.64 5.33 21.80
CA SER A 624 15.71 6.21 21.36
C SER A 624 16.51 6.68 22.57
N SER A 625 17.74 6.23 22.69
CA SER A 625 18.61 6.65 23.78
C SER A 625 19.06 8.11 23.63
N GLN A 626 19.19 8.60 22.38
CA GLN A 626 19.60 9.96 22.08
C GLN A 626 18.52 11.00 22.43
N LEU A 627 17.23 10.63 22.21
CA LEU A 627 16.10 11.48 22.57
C LEU A 627 15.62 11.24 24.01
N GLY A 628 16.22 10.29 24.75
CA GLY A 628 15.74 9.90 26.08
C GLY A 628 14.32 9.32 26.07
N GLN A 629 13.85 8.78 24.94
CA GLN A 629 12.45 8.38 24.78
C GLN A 629 12.27 6.88 24.64
N HIS A 630 11.20 6.39 25.22
CA HIS A 630 10.80 5.01 25.21
C HIS A 630 9.27 4.90 25.20
N ASN A 631 8.74 4.15 24.23
CA ASN A 631 7.31 3.87 24.16
C ASN A 631 7.08 2.39 23.83
N ASN A 632 6.11 1.76 24.48
CA ASN A 632 5.78 0.37 24.20
C ASN A 632 4.28 0.10 24.39
N GLY A 633 3.80 -0.97 23.82
CA GLY A 633 2.41 -1.38 23.97
C GLY A 633 1.93 -2.33 22.89
N TYR A 634 0.64 -2.62 22.99
CA TYR A 634 -0.05 -3.53 22.07
C TYR A 634 -0.78 -2.75 20.99
N SER A 635 -0.74 -3.30 19.79
CA SER A 635 -1.59 -2.88 18.67
C SER A 635 -2.28 -4.10 18.07
N SER A 636 -3.50 -3.92 17.58
CA SER A 636 -4.27 -4.99 16.96
C SER A 636 -5.12 -4.47 15.82
N SER A 637 -5.38 -5.34 14.84
CA SER A 637 -6.37 -5.10 13.81
C SER A 637 -7.17 -6.37 13.55
N LEU A 638 -8.48 -6.21 13.32
CA LEU A 638 -9.40 -7.29 13.01
C LEU A 638 -10.26 -6.89 11.83
N SER A 639 -10.28 -7.69 10.78
CA SER A 639 -11.18 -7.53 9.65
C SER A 639 -12.00 -8.82 9.46
N VAL A 640 -13.32 -8.69 9.52
CA VAL A 640 -14.27 -9.79 9.34
C VAL A 640 -15.11 -9.50 8.10
N ASN A 641 -15.19 -10.45 7.18
CA ASN A 641 -16.02 -10.33 5.98
C ASN A 641 -16.86 -11.59 5.82
N LEU A 642 -18.18 -11.42 5.85
CA LEU A 642 -19.17 -12.45 5.58
C LEU A 642 -19.71 -12.26 4.17
N GLN A 643 -19.62 -13.29 3.36
CA GLN A 643 -20.20 -13.36 2.03
C GLN A 643 -21.30 -14.43 2.03
N LYS A 644 -22.48 -14.09 1.54
CA LYS A 644 -23.63 -15.02 1.45
C LYS A 644 -24.31 -14.89 0.09
N ASN A 645 -24.48 -16.02 -0.60
CA ASN A 645 -25.32 -16.11 -1.78
C ASN A 645 -26.78 -16.25 -1.33
N LEU A 646 -27.63 -15.39 -1.86
CA LEU A 646 -29.06 -15.33 -1.63
C LEU A 646 -29.81 -15.83 -2.89
N PRO A 647 -31.12 -16.09 -2.81
CA PRO A 647 -31.93 -16.35 -4.00
C PRO A 647 -31.81 -15.26 -5.06
N TRP A 648 -32.30 -15.50 -6.27
CA TRP A 648 -32.33 -14.58 -7.41
C TRP A 648 -30.96 -14.10 -7.90
N ARG A 649 -29.92 -14.94 -7.77
CA ARG A 649 -28.52 -14.59 -8.10
C ARG A 649 -28.03 -13.34 -7.35
N LEU A 650 -28.60 -13.06 -6.19
CA LEU A 650 -28.15 -11.98 -5.32
C LEU A 650 -27.06 -12.49 -4.38
N ARG A 651 -26.04 -11.69 -4.16
CA ARG A 651 -24.96 -11.97 -3.21
C ARG A 651 -24.82 -10.78 -2.26
N MET A 652 -24.78 -11.07 -0.98
CA MET A 652 -24.53 -10.11 0.07
C MET A 652 -23.08 -10.25 0.56
N VAL A 653 -22.41 -9.13 0.75
CA VAL A 653 -21.11 -9.05 1.43
C VAL A 653 -21.24 -8.04 2.57
N ALA A 654 -21.02 -8.50 3.80
CA ALA A 654 -20.99 -7.66 4.98
C ALA A 654 -19.58 -7.72 5.58
N GLY A 655 -18.99 -6.57 5.88
CA GLY A 655 -17.63 -6.48 6.41
C GLY A 655 -17.52 -5.49 7.56
N CYS A 656 -16.63 -5.80 8.51
CA CYS A 656 -16.25 -4.92 9.60
C CYS A 656 -14.74 -4.95 9.77
N SER A 657 -14.11 -3.80 9.97
CA SER A 657 -12.69 -3.67 10.29
C SER A 657 -12.55 -2.82 11.55
N LEU A 658 -11.83 -3.37 12.53
CA LEU A 658 -11.52 -2.74 13.81
C LEU A 658 -10.01 -2.61 13.92
N ASN A 659 -9.52 -1.45 14.26
CA ASN A 659 -8.10 -1.22 14.51
C ASN A 659 -7.96 -0.56 15.87
N SER A 660 -7.02 -1.05 16.67
CA SER A 660 -6.60 -0.39 17.91
C SER A 660 -5.67 0.76 17.59
N ARG A 661 -5.23 1.46 18.61
CA ARG A 661 -4.20 2.48 18.49
C ARG A 661 -2.91 1.92 17.89
N SER A 662 -2.18 2.74 17.15
CA SER A 662 -0.82 2.49 16.66
C SER A 662 0.19 3.37 17.38
N LEU A 663 1.35 2.81 17.75
CA LEU A 663 2.35 3.50 18.56
C LEU A 663 3.38 4.20 17.66
N ASN A 664 3.78 5.39 18.08
CA ASN A 664 4.95 6.14 17.61
C ASN A 664 5.93 6.29 18.75
N LEU A 665 7.19 6.65 18.49
CA LEU A 665 8.17 6.85 19.57
C LEU A 665 7.70 7.90 20.57
N GLN A 666 7.11 8.99 20.10
CA GLN A 666 6.66 10.14 20.89
C GLN A 666 5.15 10.11 21.19
N GLY A 667 4.44 8.99 20.98
CA GLY A 667 3.01 8.94 21.27
C GLY A 667 2.25 7.85 20.54
N TYR A 668 1.03 8.15 20.11
CA TYR A 668 0.17 7.19 19.43
C TYR A 668 -0.83 7.87 18.49
N THR A 669 -1.40 7.08 17.60
CA THR A 669 -2.58 7.43 16.80
C THR A 669 -3.71 6.51 17.22
N GLU A 670 -4.89 7.05 17.51
CA GLU A 670 -6.08 6.29 17.92
C GLU A 670 -6.55 5.35 16.81
N GLY A 671 -7.21 4.29 17.23
CA GLY A 671 -7.78 3.30 16.35
C GLY A 671 -9.05 3.78 15.65
N SER A 672 -9.54 2.94 14.74
CA SER A 672 -10.74 3.24 13.98
C SER A 672 -11.58 1.99 13.72
N MET A 673 -12.87 2.21 13.52
CA MET A 673 -13.81 1.17 13.09
C MET A 673 -14.44 1.57 11.76
N MET A 674 -14.55 0.60 10.85
CA MET A 674 -15.24 0.74 9.59
C MET A 674 -16.11 -0.50 9.35
N TYR A 675 -17.32 -0.31 8.83
CA TYR A 675 -18.17 -1.42 8.38
C TYR A 675 -18.80 -1.10 7.02
N ARG A 676 -19.12 -2.16 6.29
CA ARG A 676 -19.71 -2.07 4.96
C ARG A 676 -20.75 -3.14 4.71
N LEU A 677 -21.69 -2.82 3.84
CA LEU A 677 -22.67 -3.74 3.29
C LEU A 677 -22.70 -3.57 1.77
N MET A 678 -22.65 -4.68 1.05
CA MET A 678 -22.75 -4.72 -0.41
C MET A 678 -23.78 -5.74 -0.84
N LEU A 679 -24.58 -5.37 -1.83
CA LEU A 679 -25.52 -6.24 -2.52
C LEU A 679 -25.11 -6.30 -4.00
N ILE A 680 -24.80 -7.49 -4.47
CA ILE A 680 -24.27 -7.74 -5.80
C ILE A 680 -25.26 -8.63 -6.55
N ARG A 681 -25.67 -8.21 -7.72
CA ARG A 681 -26.54 -9.00 -8.60
C ARG A 681 -25.94 -9.11 -9.99
N SER A 682 -25.86 -10.35 -10.49
CA SER A 682 -25.43 -10.63 -11.85
C SER A 682 -26.64 -10.86 -12.76
N PHE A 683 -26.54 -10.29 -13.94
CA PHE A 683 -27.54 -10.38 -15.00
C PHE A 683 -26.89 -10.92 -16.28
N LEU A 684 -27.68 -11.25 -17.25
CA LEU A 684 -27.31 -11.83 -18.53
C LEU A 684 -26.68 -13.24 -18.41
N LYS A 685 -26.48 -13.88 -19.55
CA LYS A 685 -25.82 -15.18 -19.63
C LYS A 685 -24.34 -15.02 -19.27
N ASP A 686 -23.78 -15.99 -18.54
CA ASP A 686 -22.39 -16.00 -18.09
C ASP A 686 -22.03 -14.79 -17.16
N ASP A 687 -22.99 -14.24 -16.42
CA ASP A 687 -22.82 -13.11 -15.49
C ASP A 687 -22.13 -11.89 -16.14
N ARG A 688 -22.50 -11.57 -17.40
CA ARG A 688 -21.84 -10.52 -18.16
C ARG A 688 -22.11 -9.12 -17.65
N LEU A 689 -23.27 -8.88 -17.07
CA LEU A 689 -23.60 -7.61 -16.43
C LEU A 689 -23.67 -7.84 -14.93
N THR A 690 -22.93 -7.07 -14.15
CA THR A 690 -22.94 -7.11 -12.68
C THR A 690 -23.25 -5.71 -12.16
N MET A 691 -24.22 -5.63 -11.26
CA MET A 691 -24.60 -4.42 -10.55
C MET A 691 -24.33 -4.60 -9.07
N THR A 692 -23.68 -3.65 -8.46
CA THR A 692 -23.35 -3.63 -7.03
C THR A 692 -23.85 -2.35 -6.41
N VAL A 693 -24.64 -2.49 -5.36
CA VAL A 693 -25.03 -1.40 -4.46
C VAL A 693 -24.26 -1.58 -3.17
N TYR A 694 -23.65 -0.53 -2.67
CA TYR A 694 -22.86 -0.59 -1.45
C TYR A 694 -23.04 0.62 -0.56
N GLY A 695 -22.87 0.38 0.73
CA GLY A 695 -22.89 1.39 1.76
C GLY A 695 -21.81 1.11 2.80
N ASN A 696 -21.03 2.13 3.12
CA ASN A 696 -20.03 2.09 4.17
C ASN A 696 -20.44 3.04 5.28
N ASN A 697 -20.27 2.60 6.52
CA ASN A 697 -20.48 3.40 7.73
C ASN A 697 -21.86 4.11 7.78
N LEU A 698 -22.92 3.47 7.26
CA LEU A 698 -24.25 4.07 7.09
C LEU A 698 -24.86 4.62 8.39
N PHE A 699 -24.45 4.10 9.56
CA PHE A 699 -24.98 4.50 10.88
C PHE A 699 -23.99 5.36 11.67
N GLN A 700 -22.86 5.73 11.07
CA GLN A 700 -21.82 6.56 11.71
C GLN A 700 -21.72 7.89 10.96
N ASN A 701 -22.04 8.99 11.65
CA ASN A 701 -21.98 10.30 11.03
C ASN A 701 -20.54 10.77 10.84
N ASP A 702 -19.71 10.61 11.86
CA ASP A 702 -18.36 11.16 11.89
C ASP A 702 -17.31 10.08 12.18
N LEU A 703 -16.15 10.20 11.56
CA LEU A 703 -14.94 9.46 11.93
C LEU A 703 -13.97 10.41 12.62
N ARG A 704 -13.72 10.17 13.90
CA ARG A 704 -12.72 10.90 14.70
C ARG A 704 -11.46 10.06 14.82
N ILE A 705 -10.32 10.66 14.47
CA ILE A 705 -8.98 10.07 14.65
C ILE A 705 -8.15 11.08 15.42
N GLU A 706 -7.61 10.65 16.54
CA GLU A 706 -6.75 11.46 17.40
C GLU A 706 -5.31 10.94 17.30
N GLN A 707 -4.36 11.87 17.21
CA GLN A 707 -2.94 11.60 17.31
C GLN A 707 -2.36 12.40 18.44
N LEU A 708 -1.70 11.73 19.38
CA LEU A 708 -0.98 12.35 20.48
C LEU A 708 0.52 12.24 20.23
N THR A 709 1.22 13.38 20.38
CA THR A 709 2.68 13.44 20.49
C THR A 709 3.02 14.03 21.85
N GLU A 710 3.85 13.34 22.60
CA GLU A 710 4.23 13.74 23.94
C GLU A 710 5.74 13.59 24.16
N THR A 711 6.37 14.65 24.60
CA THR A 711 7.79 14.71 24.94
C THR A 711 7.96 15.29 26.33
N ALA A 712 9.21 15.43 26.79
CA ALA A 712 9.51 16.15 28.03
C ALA A 712 9.10 17.63 27.94
N ASP A 713 9.19 18.23 26.75
CA ASP A 713 9.04 19.67 26.53
C ASP A 713 7.62 20.10 26.17
N PHE A 714 6.85 19.23 25.53
CA PHE A 714 5.51 19.58 25.05
C PHE A 714 4.59 18.37 24.90
N THR A 715 3.29 18.66 24.86
CA THR A 715 2.24 17.74 24.39
C THR A 715 1.55 18.39 23.19
N ASN A 716 1.35 17.62 22.12
CA ASN A 716 0.62 18.04 20.92
C ASN A 716 -0.44 16.99 20.59
N ARG A 717 -1.71 17.39 20.67
CA ARG A 717 -2.87 16.57 20.32
C ARG A 717 -3.45 17.08 19.00
N PHE A 718 -3.49 16.23 18.00
CA PHE A 718 -4.11 16.49 16.73
C PHE A 718 -5.36 15.61 16.56
N THR A 719 -6.50 16.22 16.36
CA THR A 719 -7.78 15.55 16.14
C THR A 719 -8.27 15.84 14.74
N ASN A 720 -8.58 14.80 13.98
CA ASN A 720 -9.18 14.89 12.65
C ASN A 720 -10.58 14.27 12.70
N VAL A 721 -11.61 15.06 12.38
CA VAL A 721 -13.00 14.62 12.33
C VAL A 721 -13.51 14.75 10.90
N ARG A 722 -13.71 13.62 10.24
CA ARG A 722 -14.38 13.58 8.95
C ARG A 722 -15.88 13.51 9.17
N ARG A 723 -16.57 14.61 8.88
CA ARG A 723 -18.03 14.72 8.96
C ARG A 723 -18.68 13.96 7.80
N ASP A 724 -19.89 13.45 8.01
CA ASP A 724 -20.63 12.66 7.01
C ASP A 724 -19.78 11.54 6.39
N TYR A 725 -19.13 10.76 7.23
CA TYR A 725 -18.24 9.66 6.82
C TYR A 725 -18.98 8.51 6.14
N ARG A 726 -20.29 8.64 6.01
CA ARG A 726 -21.16 7.67 5.29
C ARG A 726 -20.87 7.75 3.80
N SER A 727 -20.62 6.60 3.19
CA SER A 727 -20.55 6.54 1.74
C SER A 727 -21.48 5.44 1.21
N PHE A 728 -22.17 5.77 0.14
CA PHE A 728 -23.04 4.85 -0.57
C PHE A 728 -22.96 5.09 -2.07
N GLY A 729 -23.22 4.05 -2.83
CA GLY A 729 -23.11 4.15 -4.27
C GLY A 729 -23.53 2.90 -5.01
N ILE A 730 -23.39 3.00 -6.32
CA ILE A 730 -23.69 1.95 -7.27
C ILE A 730 -22.49 1.77 -8.22
N ASN A 731 -22.18 0.53 -8.53
CA ASN A 731 -21.21 0.19 -9.57
C ASN A 731 -21.88 -0.76 -10.57
N VAL A 732 -21.69 -0.50 -11.86
CA VAL A 732 -22.16 -1.35 -12.96
C VAL A 732 -20.97 -1.79 -13.79
N SER A 733 -20.82 -3.09 -14.01
CA SER A 733 -19.75 -3.67 -14.83
C SER A 733 -20.33 -4.56 -15.92
N LEU A 734 -19.89 -4.34 -17.15
CA LEU A 734 -20.27 -5.11 -18.34
C LEU A 734 -19.04 -5.81 -18.92
N ARG A 735 -19.18 -7.11 -19.19
CA ARG A 735 -18.13 -7.92 -19.83
C ARG A 735 -18.58 -8.42 -21.20
N ILE A 736 -17.72 -8.22 -22.22
CA ILE A 736 -17.94 -8.58 -23.61
C ILE A 736 -16.82 -9.51 -24.06
N GLY A 737 -17.15 -10.52 -24.87
CA GLY A 737 -16.17 -11.46 -25.42
C GLY A 737 -16.07 -12.77 -24.64
N LYS A 738 -15.31 -13.70 -25.19
CA LYS A 738 -14.98 -15.00 -24.59
C LYS A 738 -13.51 -15.30 -24.86
N LEU A 739 -12.83 -15.79 -23.82
CA LEU A 739 -11.51 -16.40 -23.93
C LEU A 739 -11.71 -17.91 -23.85
N HIS A 740 -11.21 -18.65 -24.87
CA HIS A 740 -11.29 -20.10 -24.93
C HIS A 740 -9.97 -20.72 -24.47
N ASP A 741 -10.06 -21.69 -23.56
CA ASP A 741 -8.90 -22.44 -23.09
C ASP A 741 -8.57 -23.56 -24.10
N LYS A 742 -7.60 -23.35 -24.97
CA LYS A 742 -6.99 -24.41 -25.74
C LYS A 742 -5.73 -24.88 -25.05
N VAL A 743 -5.81 -26.05 -24.43
CA VAL A 743 -4.71 -26.65 -23.69
C VAL A 743 -3.56 -27.00 -24.65
N LYS A 744 -2.57 -26.11 -24.76
CA LYS A 744 -1.18 -26.51 -25.03
C LYS A 744 -0.32 -25.96 -23.89
N ARG A 745 0.20 -26.91 -23.10
CA ARG A 745 1.05 -26.59 -21.94
C ARG A 745 2.37 -25.98 -22.39
N THR A 746 2.53 -24.68 -22.18
CA THR A 746 3.84 -24.06 -22.02
C THR A 746 3.75 -23.13 -20.81
N SER A 747 4.42 -23.52 -19.74
CA SER A 747 4.60 -22.71 -18.54
C SER A 747 5.52 -21.58 -18.86
N LYS A 748 5.02 -20.35 -18.99
CA LYS A 748 5.89 -19.18 -19.18
C LYS A 748 5.16 -17.89 -18.87
N SER A 749 5.48 -17.33 -17.77
CA SER A 749 5.62 -15.91 -17.46
C SER A 749 6.67 -15.86 -16.36
N ILE A 750 7.40 -14.77 -16.26
CA ILE A 750 8.28 -14.50 -15.12
C ILE A 750 7.37 -14.26 -13.91
N SER A 751 6.74 -15.29 -13.46
CA SER A 751 6.31 -15.51 -12.11
C SER A 751 7.05 -16.77 -11.72
N ASN A 752 7.73 -16.81 -10.61
CA ASN A 752 8.34 -18.01 -10.05
C ASN A 752 7.30 -19.10 -9.73
N ASP A 753 6.27 -19.24 -10.56
CA ASP A 753 5.27 -20.29 -10.51
C ASP A 753 5.84 -21.66 -10.97
N ASP A 754 7.04 -21.69 -11.48
CA ASP A 754 7.71 -22.88 -12.02
C ASP A 754 8.47 -23.72 -10.99
N ILE A 755 8.33 -23.40 -9.71
CA ILE A 755 8.52 -24.44 -8.70
C ILE A 755 7.25 -25.28 -8.70
N ILE A 756 7.06 -26.07 -9.76
CA ILE A 756 5.99 -27.06 -9.85
C ILE A 756 6.28 -28.12 -8.80
N ILE A 757 5.53 -28.06 -7.73
CA ILE A 757 5.36 -29.15 -6.77
C ILE A 757 4.28 -30.09 -7.33
N ASP A 758 4.52 -30.70 -8.47
CA ASP A 758 3.75 -31.84 -8.96
C ASP A 758 4.69 -32.89 -9.54
N GLY A 759 5.33 -33.61 -8.61
CA GLY A 759 5.89 -34.89 -8.86
C GLY A 759 4.80 -35.96 -8.67
N ASN A 760 3.85 -36.06 -9.57
CA ASN A 760 3.03 -37.26 -9.66
C ASN A 760 3.13 -37.80 -11.10
N PRO A 761 3.98 -38.87 -11.32
CA PRO A 761 4.06 -39.56 -12.60
C PRO A 761 3.01 -40.70 -12.63
N ARG A 762 1.72 -40.34 -12.63
CA ARG A 762 0.66 -41.33 -12.96
C ARG A 762 -0.45 -40.58 -13.65
N ASN A 763 -0.36 -40.53 -14.98
CA ASN A 763 -1.42 -40.65 -15.97
C ASN A 763 -0.86 -40.26 -17.35
N GLN A 764 -0.03 -41.18 -17.89
CA GLN A 764 0.03 -41.40 -19.32
C GLN A 764 -0.80 -42.65 -19.58
N LYS A 765 -1.99 -42.47 -20.11
CA LYS A 765 -2.63 -43.29 -21.11
C LYS A 765 -3.56 -42.42 -21.96
#